data_5a040d0438ab30906f0cac645d7dc531
#
_entry.id   5a040d0438ab30906f0cac645d7dc531
#
_cell.length_a   1.000
_cell.length_b   1.000
_cell.length_c   1.000
_cell.angle_alpha   90.00
_cell.angle_beta   90.00
_cell.angle_gamma   90.00
#
_symmetry.space_group_name_H-M   'P 1'
#
loop_
_entity.id
_entity.type
_entity.pdbx_description
1 polymer ?
#
loop_
_entity_poly.entity_id
_entity_poly.type
_entity_poly.pdbx_seq_one_letter_code
_entity_poly.pdbx_strand_id
1 'polypeptide(L)'
;PLAPWVAEQWPQPPPPAIREGAVILPGALERVDNTVLDLSFTQARSRLTTIQRRRLASFSTPRPTPLPQPVLNGPRRGLYPVENRWHALVDNQWLQVALEPEGDIRVVMPGDASLNGPYLRSDGHGEWSVDTRLRLRGGMPPKRIAAERQRQAQRISELKKSFEQFIQGQVAMQGRLDVILAVMTRTAEDSRFSEAQHADSRQRFDTALQEQTQGYQQQLDSLPERSRLGIALPPRSVASLLENVINNVRKHVVVAEKDRAALYRSHPHFTTKGGRLAEAVLTDFPAYRQFIRAMIAINERSVRWLELRDRYLEQLFSLGTASAEDYIRLTAERPQEISVLAVKDLLMRNYELMTHKHPGHPLVEVLIDILEPLQEHLRTQADLNDLELSAEERVNVLESLVEHYGRGLDSLQGVGIVNADEFDGDYFAKLVKLVQALYEEAASQLASEIKPLALPAPRPSRRSPTAVGRPQKKVIRTSKKGTFIGEVKPLGTLETVEVRSEVTGEVLGTYSQRGEQWIEFKESPPSPTAPAPRSLSLVKGEARKLLGMLEEHLKRGDQYKKISRHPEEVQEVLQYESVRYDKLATELHQAIQAQSAEARTLADQNLERDMRQAAARLSERGLALRIQLCLELPPTHGNLEFLIEQKRANMALLGERIQLIGDRRDFVQEYAINDQGGYPLWYAHFHYPAADTPKLAYTAAHLKTREQRRVSYYSQLARAQSPQAVVDVHRGLIGKALAQRWFLPLAR
;
A
#
# COMPACT_ATOMS: atom_id res chain seq x y z
N PRO A 1 -35.16 -14.06 18.69
CA PRO A 1 -33.76 -14.07 18.25
C PRO A 1 -33.69 -14.62 16.86
N LEU A 2 -33.22 -13.79 15.95
CA LEU A 2 -33.01 -14.16 14.56
C LEU A 2 -31.91 -15.24 14.48
N ALA A 3 -32.00 -16.10 13.47
CA ALA A 3 -30.92 -17.05 13.20
C ALA A 3 -29.57 -16.33 13.16
N PRO A 4 -28.49 -16.92 13.71
CA PRO A 4 -27.19 -16.21 13.87
C PRO A 4 -26.63 -15.54 12.63
N TRP A 5 -27.00 -16.02 11.43
CA TRP A 5 -26.60 -15.47 10.16
C TRP A 5 -27.20 -14.10 9.81
N VAL A 6 -28.20 -13.64 10.55
CA VAL A 6 -28.94 -12.40 10.23
C VAL A 6 -28.29 -11.17 10.85
N ALA A 7 -27.54 -11.29 11.94
CA ALA A 7 -27.16 -10.15 12.74
C ALA A 7 -25.66 -9.70 12.55
N GLU A 8 -24.67 -10.60 12.54
CA GLU A 8 -23.28 -10.15 12.71
C GLU A 8 -22.21 -10.91 11.92
N GLN A 9 -22.57 -11.90 11.09
CA GLN A 9 -21.60 -12.83 10.49
C GLN A 9 -21.43 -12.68 8.96
N TRP A 10 -21.96 -11.62 8.36
CA TRP A 10 -21.77 -11.38 6.94
C TRP A 10 -20.43 -10.70 6.70
N PRO A 11 -19.68 -11.11 5.65
CA PRO A 11 -18.43 -10.44 5.32
C PRO A 11 -18.69 -8.97 5.04
N GLN A 12 -17.93 -8.12 5.69
CA GLN A 12 -17.90 -6.70 5.34
C GLN A 12 -17.34 -6.56 3.92
N PRO A 13 -17.89 -5.69 3.08
CA PRO A 13 -17.26 -5.38 1.81
C PRO A 13 -15.87 -4.82 2.07
N PRO A 14 -14.90 -5.09 1.18
CA PRO A 14 -13.58 -4.49 1.30
C PRO A 14 -13.71 -2.96 1.36
N PRO A 15 -12.85 -2.28 2.13
CA PRO A 15 -12.86 -0.82 2.16
C PRO A 15 -12.72 -0.29 0.73
N PRO A 16 -13.42 0.80 0.40
CA PRO A 16 -13.33 1.37 -0.95
C PRO A 16 -11.90 1.78 -1.23
N ALA A 17 -11.39 1.41 -2.39
CA ALA A 17 -10.10 1.91 -2.86
C ALA A 17 -10.15 3.43 -2.98
N ILE A 18 -9.14 4.11 -2.45
CA ILE A 18 -8.97 5.55 -2.63
C ILE A 18 -8.63 5.76 -4.10
N ARG A 19 -9.45 6.53 -4.80
CA ARG A 19 -9.19 6.95 -6.17
C ARG A 19 -8.82 8.42 -6.17
N GLU A 20 -7.84 8.79 -6.96
CA GLU A 20 -7.46 10.19 -7.16
C GLU A 20 -8.70 11.03 -7.54
N GLY A 21 -8.93 12.13 -6.83
CA GLY A 21 -10.08 13.01 -7.04
C GLY A 21 -11.44 12.47 -6.54
N ALA A 22 -11.48 11.28 -5.93
CA ALA A 22 -12.69 10.77 -5.30
C ALA A 22 -12.77 11.24 -3.85
N VAL A 23 -13.83 11.91 -3.47
CA VAL A 23 -14.12 12.18 -2.06
C VAL A 23 -14.76 10.94 -1.47
N ILE A 24 -13.98 10.16 -0.75
CA ILE A 24 -14.51 9.10 0.09
C ILE A 24 -15.04 9.77 1.35
N LEU A 25 -16.33 10.07 1.37
CA LEU A 25 -16.96 10.48 2.61
C LEU A 25 -17.27 9.20 3.40
N PRO A 26 -16.92 9.16 4.68
CA PRO A 26 -17.33 8.06 5.53
C PRO A 26 -18.85 7.99 5.45
N GLY A 27 -19.37 6.87 4.97
CA GLY A 27 -20.77 6.55 5.19
C GLY A 27 -20.97 6.65 6.69
N ALA A 28 -21.90 7.47 7.14
CA ALA A 28 -22.30 7.45 8.52
C ALA A 28 -22.55 5.99 8.88
N LEU A 29 -21.83 5.50 9.89
CA LEU A 29 -22.19 4.28 10.57
C LEU A 29 -23.52 4.57 11.28
N GLU A 30 -24.57 4.76 10.51
CA GLU A 30 -25.91 4.63 11.07
C GLU A 30 -25.96 3.20 11.55
N ARG A 31 -26.18 3.06 12.85
CA ARG A 31 -26.61 1.82 13.46
C ARG A 31 -27.61 1.20 12.50
N VAL A 32 -27.31 0.00 12.04
CA VAL A 32 -28.32 -0.82 11.37
C VAL A 32 -29.46 -0.90 12.37
N ASP A 33 -30.49 -0.09 12.13
CA ASP A 33 -31.73 -0.27 12.85
C ASP A 33 -32.04 -1.76 12.77
N ASN A 34 -32.24 -2.36 13.91
CA ASN A 34 -32.77 -3.72 14.01
C ASN A 34 -34.17 -3.68 13.39
N THR A 35 -34.23 -3.62 12.07
CA THR A 35 -35.46 -3.81 11.35
C THR A 35 -35.94 -5.19 11.71
N VAL A 36 -36.88 -5.25 12.62
CA VAL A 36 -37.62 -6.44 12.94
C VAL A 36 -38.14 -6.98 11.62
N LEU A 37 -37.56 -8.08 11.16
CA LEU A 37 -38.07 -8.76 9.99
C LEU A 37 -39.44 -9.29 10.37
N ASP A 38 -40.48 -8.69 9.81
CA ASP A 38 -41.84 -9.17 9.96
C ASP A 38 -41.96 -10.54 9.26
N LEU A 39 -41.73 -11.59 10.04
CA LEU A 39 -41.82 -12.98 9.60
C LEU A 39 -43.25 -13.38 9.71
N SER A 40 -44.00 -13.26 8.62
CA SER A 40 -45.32 -13.85 8.51
C SER A 40 -45.22 -15.38 8.60
N PHE A 41 -45.69 -15.95 9.71
CA PHE A 41 -45.68 -17.40 9.98
C PHE A 41 -46.70 -18.18 9.14
N THR A 42 -47.49 -17.53 8.31
CA THR A 42 -48.67 -18.12 7.68
C THR A 42 -48.47 -18.64 6.26
N GLN A 43 -47.31 -18.48 5.66
CA GLN A 43 -47.08 -18.97 4.31
C GLN A 43 -45.95 -20.00 4.25
N ALA A 44 -46.25 -21.16 3.68
CA ALA A 44 -45.33 -22.29 3.51
C ALA A 44 -44.13 -21.99 2.57
N ARG A 45 -44.09 -20.82 1.89
CA ARG A 45 -42.99 -20.31 1.08
C ARG A 45 -42.71 -18.86 1.48
N SER A 46 -41.92 -18.66 2.53
CA SER A 46 -41.44 -17.34 2.88
C SER A 46 -40.48 -16.86 1.80
N ARG A 47 -40.89 -15.88 1.01
CA ARG A 47 -40.01 -15.24 0.04
C ARG A 47 -38.98 -14.41 0.77
N LEU A 48 -37.70 -14.59 0.42
CA LEU A 48 -36.63 -13.75 0.95
C LEU A 48 -36.86 -12.29 0.62
N THR A 49 -36.61 -11.41 1.58
CA THR A 49 -36.60 -9.95 1.32
C THR A 49 -35.48 -9.58 0.36
N THR A 50 -35.59 -8.42 -0.26
CA THR A 50 -34.52 -7.92 -1.16
C THR A 50 -33.16 -7.84 -0.48
N ILE A 51 -33.14 -7.47 0.80
CA ILE A 51 -31.91 -7.40 1.61
C ILE A 51 -31.33 -8.82 1.82
N GLN A 52 -32.19 -9.77 2.18
CA GLN A 52 -31.77 -11.17 2.37
C GLN A 52 -31.24 -11.80 1.08
N ARG A 53 -31.86 -11.51 -0.08
CA ARG A 53 -31.36 -11.98 -1.37
C ARG A 53 -29.99 -11.38 -1.71
N ARG A 54 -29.81 -10.08 -1.49
CA ARG A 54 -28.50 -9.44 -1.70
C ARG A 54 -27.44 -10.05 -0.81
N ARG A 55 -27.75 -10.29 0.45
CA ARG A 55 -26.84 -10.96 1.38
C ARG A 55 -26.55 -12.40 0.95
N LEU A 56 -27.55 -13.16 0.54
CA LEU A 56 -27.35 -14.51 0.03
C LEU A 56 -26.46 -14.50 -1.23
N ALA A 57 -26.61 -13.50 -2.07
CA ALA A 57 -25.81 -13.31 -3.27
C ALA A 57 -24.32 -13.15 -2.98
N SER A 58 -23.92 -12.60 -1.81
CA SER A 58 -22.52 -12.47 -1.43
C SER A 58 -21.81 -13.82 -1.18
N PHE A 59 -22.57 -14.90 -0.98
CA PHE A 59 -22.07 -16.28 -0.87
C PHE A 59 -22.12 -17.05 -2.19
N SER A 60 -22.63 -16.44 -3.25
CA SER A 60 -22.79 -17.09 -4.56
C SER A 60 -21.46 -17.27 -5.27
N THR A 61 -21.27 -18.42 -5.88
CA THR A 61 -20.16 -18.73 -6.77
C THR A 61 -20.65 -18.87 -8.20
N PRO A 62 -19.75 -18.75 -9.18
CA PRO A 62 -20.09 -19.02 -10.57
C PRO A 62 -20.68 -20.42 -10.74
N ARG A 63 -21.82 -20.49 -11.42
CA ARG A 63 -22.50 -21.75 -11.71
C ARG A 63 -21.72 -22.53 -12.77
N PRO A 64 -21.33 -23.79 -12.52
CA PRO A 64 -20.60 -24.56 -13.52
C PRO A 64 -21.48 -24.90 -14.72
N THR A 65 -20.86 -24.95 -15.89
CA THR A 65 -21.52 -25.34 -17.14
C THR A 65 -20.70 -26.45 -17.83
N PRO A 66 -21.21 -27.69 -17.99
CA PRO A 66 -22.55 -28.16 -17.65
C PRO A 66 -22.78 -28.30 -16.13
N LEU A 67 -24.05 -28.22 -15.72
CA LEU A 67 -24.43 -28.40 -14.31
C LEU A 67 -24.16 -29.86 -13.88
N PRO A 68 -23.50 -30.10 -12.74
CA PRO A 68 -23.29 -31.43 -12.21
C PRO A 68 -24.64 -32.12 -11.89
N GLN A 69 -24.63 -33.44 -11.79
CA GLN A 69 -25.83 -34.18 -11.41
C GLN A 69 -26.08 -34.03 -9.90
N PRO A 70 -27.29 -33.66 -9.48
CA PRO A 70 -27.65 -33.63 -8.06
C PRO A 70 -27.78 -35.01 -7.48
N VAL A 71 -27.63 -35.11 -6.18
CA VAL A 71 -27.95 -36.35 -5.46
C VAL A 71 -29.45 -36.63 -5.55
N LEU A 72 -29.83 -37.83 -6.00
CA LEU A 72 -31.21 -38.18 -6.30
C LEU A 72 -31.98 -38.71 -5.09
N ASN A 73 -31.30 -39.29 -4.10
CA ASN A 73 -31.94 -39.97 -2.97
C ASN A 73 -31.27 -39.64 -1.63
N GLY A 74 -32.03 -39.84 -0.55
CA GLY A 74 -31.53 -39.65 0.82
C GLY A 74 -31.57 -38.22 1.32
N PRO A 75 -31.03 -37.95 2.53
CA PRO A 75 -31.13 -36.63 3.19
C PRO A 75 -30.40 -35.51 2.48
N ARG A 76 -29.56 -35.85 1.48
CA ARG A 76 -28.80 -34.89 0.65
C ARG A 76 -29.39 -34.70 -0.74
N ARG A 77 -30.58 -35.20 -0.98
CA ARG A 77 -31.26 -35.05 -2.27
C ARG A 77 -31.30 -33.59 -2.72
N GLY A 78 -30.91 -33.32 -3.97
CA GLY A 78 -30.87 -31.98 -4.53
C GLY A 78 -29.59 -31.18 -4.24
N LEU A 79 -28.62 -31.71 -3.48
CA LEU A 79 -27.31 -31.16 -3.36
C LEU A 79 -26.39 -31.65 -4.49
N TYR A 80 -25.41 -30.85 -4.83
CA TYR A 80 -24.46 -31.11 -5.91
C TYR A 80 -23.05 -31.35 -5.33
N PRO A 81 -22.46 -32.54 -5.49
CA PRO A 81 -21.06 -32.77 -5.14
C PRO A 81 -20.15 -32.23 -6.25
N VAL A 82 -19.26 -31.31 -5.93
CA VAL A 82 -18.27 -30.74 -6.85
C VAL A 82 -16.92 -30.65 -6.14
N GLU A 83 -15.87 -31.25 -6.68
CA GLU A 83 -14.49 -31.19 -6.14
C GLU A 83 -14.40 -31.43 -4.61
N ASN A 84 -15.04 -32.48 -4.14
CA ASN A 84 -15.10 -32.82 -2.72
C ASN A 84 -15.81 -31.79 -1.81
N ARG A 85 -16.60 -30.88 -2.39
CA ARG A 85 -17.42 -29.88 -1.70
C ARG A 85 -18.88 -30.02 -2.08
N TRP A 86 -19.75 -29.61 -1.20
CA TRP A 86 -21.20 -29.66 -1.43
C TRP A 86 -21.69 -28.28 -1.89
N HIS A 87 -22.62 -28.29 -2.82
CA HIS A 87 -23.27 -27.08 -3.32
C HIS A 87 -24.78 -27.25 -3.34
N ALA A 88 -25.51 -26.15 -3.18
CA ALA A 88 -26.95 -26.08 -3.31
C ALA A 88 -27.36 -24.98 -4.27
N LEU A 89 -28.45 -25.20 -5.02
CA LEU A 89 -29.09 -24.16 -5.82
C LEU A 89 -30.26 -23.58 -5.01
N VAL A 90 -30.16 -22.33 -4.58
CA VAL A 90 -31.16 -21.66 -3.74
C VAL A 90 -31.52 -20.32 -4.35
N ASP A 91 -32.78 -20.07 -4.64
CA ASP A 91 -33.25 -18.81 -5.26
C ASP A 91 -32.42 -18.42 -6.51
N ASN A 92 -32.12 -19.43 -7.35
CA ASN A 92 -31.26 -19.32 -8.55
C ASN A 92 -29.78 -18.96 -8.29
N GLN A 93 -29.33 -19.07 -7.04
CA GLN A 93 -27.94 -18.81 -6.65
C GLN A 93 -27.22 -20.13 -6.37
N TRP A 94 -25.97 -20.24 -6.89
CA TRP A 94 -25.11 -21.38 -6.67
C TRP A 94 -24.25 -21.16 -5.44
N LEU A 95 -24.54 -21.91 -4.35
CA LEU A 95 -23.97 -21.69 -3.04
C LEU A 95 -23.15 -22.89 -2.58
N GLN A 96 -21.95 -22.66 -2.07
CA GLN A 96 -21.21 -23.70 -1.35
C GLN A 96 -21.85 -23.93 0.02
N VAL A 97 -21.96 -25.20 0.43
CA VAL A 97 -22.57 -25.57 1.70
C VAL A 97 -21.70 -26.53 2.49
N ALA A 98 -21.72 -26.42 3.80
CA ALA A 98 -21.14 -27.36 4.73
C ALA A 98 -22.23 -28.23 5.37
N LEU A 99 -21.87 -29.50 5.57
CA LEU A 99 -22.70 -30.45 6.32
C LEU A 99 -22.23 -30.47 7.77
N GLU A 100 -23.07 -30.05 8.68
CA GLU A 100 -22.78 -30.14 10.11
C GLU A 100 -22.94 -31.59 10.60
N PRO A 101 -22.24 -31.98 11.68
CA PRO A 101 -22.26 -33.35 12.19
C PRO A 101 -23.67 -33.84 12.53
N GLU A 102 -24.57 -32.90 12.82
CA GLU A 102 -25.95 -33.18 13.17
C GLU A 102 -26.89 -33.33 11.97
N GLY A 103 -26.37 -33.19 10.76
CA GLY A 103 -27.12 -33.32 9.52
C GLY A 103 -27.76 -32.02 9.04
N ASP A 104 -27.54 -30.89 9.70
CA ASP A 104 -27.95 -29.60 9.23
C ASP A 104 -27.01 -29.15 8.07
N ILE A 105 -27.56 -28.38 7.14
CA ILE A 105 -26.85 -27.88 6.00
C ILE A 105 -26.76 -26.35 6.08
N ARG A 106 -25.58 -25.82 6.00
CA ARG A 106 -25.31 -24.41 6.17
C ARG A 106 -24.53 -23.84 4.98
N VAL A 107 -24.93 -22.66 4.52
CA VAL A 107 -24.15 -21.91 3.51
C VAL A 107 -22.82 -21.46 4.11
N VAL A 108 -21.73 -21.60 3.34
CA VAL A 108 -20.39 -21.17 3.76
C VAL A 108 -19.77 -20.32 2.68
N MET A 109 -18.88 -19.40 3.10
CA MET A 109 -18.15 -18.56 2.15
C MET A 109 -17.10 -19.40 1.39
N PRO A 110 -17.05 -19.33 0.05
CA PRO A 110 -16.03 -19.98 -0.72
C PRO A 110 -14.63 -19.44 -0.33
N GLY A 111 -13.73 -20.35 0.04
CA GLY A 111 -12.38 -19.99 0.49
C GLY A 111 -12.22 -19.69 1.97
N ASP A 112 -13.29 -19.43 2.70
CA ASP A 112 -13.27 -19.22 4.16
C ASP A 112 -14.43 -19.94 4.84
N ALA A 113 -14.20 -21.18 5.25
CA ALA A 113 -15.21 -22.01 5.94
C ALA A 113 -15.59 -21.48 7.34
N SER A 114 -14.88 -20.49 7.89
CA SER A 114 -15.21 -19.86 9.15
C SER A 114 -16.36 -18.85 9.01
N LEU A 115 -16.55 -18.29 7.82
CA LEU A 115 -17.63 -17.37 7.50
C LEU A 115 -18.89 -18.15 7.12
N ASN A 116 -19.83 -18.17 8.05
CA ASN A 116 -21.04 -18.95 7.97
C ASN A 116 -22.23 -18.12 7.53
N GLY A 117 -22.92 -18.60 6.48
CA GLY A 117 -24.18 -18.04 6.01
C GLY A 117 -25.41 -18.69 6.70
N PRO A 118 -26.59 -18.59 6.08
CA PRO A 118 -27.82 -19.16 6.61
C PRO A 118 -27.87 -20.69 6.57
N TYR A 119 -28.68 -21.28 7.43
CA TYR A 119 -29.05 -22.66 7.30
C TYR A 119 -30.01 -22.86 6.13
N LEU A 120 -29.92 -24.02 5.49
CA LEU A 120 -30.83 -24.44 4.43
C LEU A 120 -31.76 -25.51 4.91
N ARG A 121 -32.97 -25.50 4.34
CA ARG A 121 -34.02 -26.52 4.57
C ARG A 121 -34.36 -27.17 3.24
N SER A 122 -34.43 -28.51 3.23
CA SER A 122 -34.97 -29.28 2.14
C SER A 122 -36.49 -29.36 2.22
N ASP A 123 -37.14 -29.34 1.06
CA ASP A 123 -38.57 -29.66 0.92
C ASP A 123 -38.83 -31.15 0.85
N GLY A 124 -37.78 -31.99 0.89
CA GLY A 124 -37.88 -33.46 0.73
C GLY A 124 -37.95 -33.94 -0.74
N HIS A 125 -38.17 -33.02 -1.69
CA HIS A 125 -38.24 -33.30 -3.13
C HIS A 125 -36.99 -32.93 -3.88
N GLY A 126 -36.00 -32.32 -3.20
CA GLY A 126 -34.72 -31.94 -3.77
C GLY A 126 -34.55 -30.43 -3.99
N GLU A 127 -35.53 -29.64 -3.62
CA GLU A 127 -35.38 -28.17 -3.56
C GLU A 127 -34.91 -27.74 -2.18
N TRP A 128 -33.98 -26.79 -2.18
CA TRP A 128 -33.42 -26.20 -0.98
C TRP A 128 -33.81 -24.73 -0.86
N SER A 129 -34.18 -24.31 0.33
CA SER A 129 -34.51 -22.92 0.63
C SER A 129 -33.82 -22.47 1.91
N VAL A 130 -33.67 -21.14 2.07
CA VAL A 130 -33.12 -20.58 3.33
C VAL A 130 -34.11 -20.92 4.47
N ASP A 131 -33.58 -21.49 5.57
CA ASP A 131 -34.39 -21.75 6.77
C ASP A 131 -34.60 -20.42 7.53
N THR A 132 -35.76 -19.83 7.29
CA THR A 132 -36.16 -18.56 7.92
C THR A 132 -36.87 -18.76 9.27
N ARG A 133 -37.00 -20.00 9.75
CA ARG A 133 -37.64 -20.26 11.04
C ARG A 133 -36.80 -19.69 12.17
N LEU A 134 -37.48 -19.07 13.13
CA LEU A 134 -36.86 -18.64 14.37
C LEU A 134 -36.36 -19.87 15.15
N ARG A 135 -35.06 -20.10 15.16
CA ARG A 135 -34.46 -21.11 16.05
C ARG A 135 -34.24 -20.44 17.41
N LEU A 136 -35.19 -20.66 18.34
CA LEU A 136 -35.01 -20.25 19.74
C LEU A 136 -33.73 -20.93 20.28
N ARG A 137 -32.85 -20.17 20.93
CA ARG A 137 -31.65 -20.72 21.61
C ARG A 137 -31.97 -21.81 22.65
N GLY A 138 -33.23 -22.04 22.99
CA GLY A 138 -33.70 -23.08 23.87
C GLY A 138 -34.25 -24.34 23.19
N GLY A 139 -34.26 -24.42 21.84
CA GLY A 139 -34.83 -25.53 21.09
C GLY A 139 -33.84 -26.61 20.63
N MET A 140 -32.57 -26.52 21.01
CA MET A 140 -31.60 -27.58 20.74
C MET A 140 -31.91 -28.82 21.58
N PRO A 141 -31.85 -30.04 21.01
CA PRO A 141 -32.03 -31.27 21.81
C PRO A 141 -31.08 -31.27 23.00
N PRO A 142 -31.52 -31.71 24.19
CA PRO A 142 -30.69 -31.71 25.41
C PRO A 142 -29.36 -32.41 25.24
N LYS A 143 -29.27 -33.45 24.41
CA LYS A 143 -28.00 -34.13 24.04
C LYS A 143 -27.01 -33.24 23.27
N ARG A 144 -27.50 -32.37 22.39
CA ARG A 144 -26.68 -31.41 21.65
C ARG A 144 -26.09 -30.33 22.57
N ILE A 145 -26.93 -29.78 23.44
CA ILE A 145 -26.51 -28.80 24.46
C ILE A 145 -25.46 -29.40 25.38
N ALA A 146 -25.66 -30.66 25.81
CA ALA A 146 -24.70 -31.35 26.65
C ALA A 146 -23.35 -31.59 25.91
N ALA A 147 -23.41 -32.06 24.68
CA ALA A 147 -22.19 -32.28 23.86
C ALA A 147 -21.43 -30.99 23.59
N GLU A 148 -22.12 -29.88 23.27
CA GLU A 148 -21.49 -28.59 23.07
C GLU A 148 -20.87 -28.04 24.37
N ARG A 149 -21.56 -28.11 25.47
CA ARG A 149 -21.04 -27.76 26.81
C ARG A 149 -19.82 -28.60 27.17
N GLN A 150 -19.82 -29.88 26.84
CA GLN A 150 -18.69 -30.77 27.10
C GLN A 150 -17.49 -30.37 26.25
N ARG A 151 -17.66 -30.06 24.95
CA ARG A 151 -16.60 -29.56 24.07
C ARG A 151 -16.01 -28.24 24.58
N GLN A 152 -16.87 -27.28 24.96
CA GLN A 152 -16.45 -26.02 25.54
C GLN A 152 -15.70 -26.23 26.87
N ALA A 153 -16.17 -27.08 27.76
CA ALA A 153 -15.49 -27.39 29.01
C ALA A 153 -14.10 -28.04 28.77
N GLN A 154 -14.05 -28.98 27.82
CA GLN A 154 -12.78 -29.58 27.41
C GLN A 154 -11.83 -28.54 26.86
N ARG A 155 -12.28 -27.67 25.97
CA ARG A 155 -11.46 -26.60 25.38
C ARG A 155 -10.97 -25.59 26.42
N ILE A 156 -11.84 -25.22 27.38
CA ILE A 156 -11.45 -24.41 28.54
C ILE A 156 -10.33 -25.05 29.33
N SER A 157 -10.45 -26.36 29.60
CA SER A 157 -9.44 -27.14 30.34
C SER A 157 -8.10 -27.15 29.58
N GLU A 158 -8.14 -27.41 28.28
CA GLU A 158 -6.94 -27.38 27.41
C GLU A 158 -6.24 -26.02 27.43
N LEU A 159 -6.98 -24.93 27.27
CA LEU A 159 -6.43 -23.58 27.28
C LEU A 159 -5.83 -23.23 28.65
N LYS A 160 -6.50 -23.58 29.75
CA LYS A 160 -5.95 -23.37 31.10
C LYS A 160 -4.67 -24.15 31.31
N LYS A 161 -4.66 -25.44 30.98
CA LYS A 161 -3.48 -26.30 31.09
C LYS A 161 -2.32 -25.81 30.23
N SER A 162 -2.57 -25.40 29.00
CA SER A 162 -1.56 -24.83 28.11
C SER A 162 -0.92 -23.58 28.72
N PHE A 163 -1.72 -22.71 29.32
CA PHE A 163 -1.20 -21.51 29.97
C PHE A 163 -0.38 -21.81 31.21
N GLU A 164 -0.86 -22.74 32.05
CA GLU A 164 -0.11 -23.19 33.25
C GLU A 164 1.23 -23.81 32.88
N GLN A 165 1.25 -24.69 31.88
CA GLN A 165 2.48 -25.31 31.37
C GLN A 165 3.45 -24.25 30.81
N PHE A 166 2.91 -23.28 30.08
CA PHE A 166 3.69 -22.15 29.57
C PHE A 166 4.36 -21.38 30.71
N ILE A 167 3.58 -20.97 31.74
CA ILE A 167 4.12 -20.23 32.89
C ILE A 167 5.19 -21.05 33.64
N GLN A 168 4.92 -22.34 33.90
CA GLN A 168 5.86 -23.23 34.58
C GLN A 168 7.16 -23.41 33.79
N GLY A 169 7.07 -23.44 32.47
CA GLY A 169 8.23 -23.58 31.58
C GLY A 169 9.11 -22.32 31.45
N GLN A 170 8.58 -21.13 31.78
CA GLN A 170 9.27 -19.87 31.52
C GLN A 170 10.61 -19.73 32.28
N VAL A 171 10.67 -20.14 33.53
CA VAL A 171 11.92 -20.03 34.33
C VAL A 171 13.05 -20.89 33.74
N ALA A 172 12.73 -22.11 33.34
CA ALA A 172 13.71 -23.02 32.73
C ALA A 172 14.15 -22.52 31.34
N MET A 173 13.19 -21.97 30.55
CA MET A 173 13.47 -21.42 29.24
C MET A 173 14.32 -20.16 29.32
N GLN A 174 14.04 -19.25 30.27
CA GLN A 174 14.84 -18.06 30.51
C GLN A 174 16.27 -18.46 30.97
N GLY A 175 16.41 -19.42 31.87
CA GLY A 175 17.72 -19.90 32.29
C GLY A 175 18.55 -20.48 31.14
N ARG A 176 17.91 -21.21 30.21
CA ARG A 176 18.62 -21.68 28.99
C ARG A 176 19.06 -20.52 28.11
N LEU A 177 18.20 -19.53 27.90
CA LEU A 177 18.54 -18.34 27.12
C LEU A 177 19.69 -17.55 27.73
N ASP A 178 19.69 -17.38 29.06
CA ASP A 178 20.74 -16.65 29.76
C ASP A 178 22.10 -17.33 29.60
N VAL A 179 22.14 -18.68 29.66
CA VAL A 179 23.35 -19.46 29.40
C VAL A 179 23.85 -19.29 27.97
N ILE A 180 22.94 -19.39 26.98
CA ILE A 180 23.28 -19.24 25.57
C ILE A 180 23.74 -17.80 25.28
N LEU A 181 23.08 -16.79 25.86
CA LEU A 181 23.48 -15.39 25.77
C LEU A 181 24.88 -15.16 26.35
N ALA A 182 25.17 -15.71 27.52
CA ALA A 182 26.50 -15.61 28.16
C ALA A 182 27.59 -16.22 27.27
N VAL A 183 27.29 -17.37 26.64
CA VAL A 183 28.21 -18.00 25.67
C VAL A 183 28.40 -17.11 24.46
N MET A 184 27.33 -16.60 23.88
CA MET A 184 27.37 -15.70 22.71
C MET A 184 28.18 -14.42 23.00
N THR A 185 27.98 -13.80 24.17
CA THR A 185 28.69 -12.58 24.57
C THR A 185 30.18 -12.87 24.75
N ARG A 186 30.52 -13.95 25.48
CA ARG A 186 31.91 -14.35 25.70
C ARG A 186 32.60 -14.67 24.38
N THR A 187 31.93 -15.39 23.48
CA THR A 187 32.48 -15.73 22.16
C THR A 187 32.73 -14.46 21.35
N ALA A 188 31.81 -13.48 21.38
CA ALA A 188 31.93 -12.23 20.61
C ALA A 188 33.09 -11.32 21.06
N GLU A 189 33.50 -11.42 22.34
CA GLU A 189 34.62 -10.64 22.91
C GLU A 189 35.99 -11.30 22.70
N ASP A 190 36.03 -12.56 22.32
CA ASP A 190 37.26 -13.31 22.20
C ASP A 190 37.72 -13.44 20.74
N SER A 191 38.83 -12.76 20.42
CA SER A 191 39.40 -12.72 19.07
C SER A 191 39.95 -14.07 18.57
N ARG A 192 40.01 -15.11 19.42
CA ARG A 192 40.41 -16.47 19.04
C ARG A 192 39.31 -17.20 18.24
N PHE A 193 38.05 -16.76 18.35
CA PHE A 193 36.96 -17.36 17.60
C PHE A 193 36.84 -16.75 16.20
N SER A 194 36.58 -17.60 15.22
CA SER A 194 36.32 -17.16 13.83
C SER A 194 34.94 -16.49 13.68
N GLU A 195 34.74 -15.70 12.64
CA GLU A 195 33.43 -15.10 12.36
C GLU A 195 32.35 -16.18 12.15
N ALA A 196 32.70 -17.34 11.60
CA ALA A 196 31.75 -18.46 11.47
C ALA A 196 31.29 -18.99 12.85
N GLN A 197 32.18 -19.03 13.85
CA GLN A 197 31.84 -19.42 15.22
C GLN A 197 30.99 -18.34 15.91
N HIS A 198 31.29 -17.07 15.65
CA HIS A 198 30.44 -15.95 16.10
C HIS A 198 29.04 -16.04 15.49
N ALA A 199 28.93 -16.35 14.21
CA ALA A 199 27.65 -16.51 13.52
C ALA A 199 26.86 -17.71 14.07
N ASP A 200 27.49 -18.88 14.27
CA ASP A 200 26.84 -20.04 14.88
C ASP A 200 26.30 -19.73 16.29
N SER A 201 27.11 -19.02 17.10
CA SER A 201 26.72 -18.62 18.45
C SER A 201 25.49 -17.67 18.44
N ARG A 202 25.44 -16.68 17.51
CA ARG A 202 24.30 -15.81 17.32
C ARG A 202 23.07 -16.59 16.86
N GLN A 203 23.24 -17.53 15.94
CA GLN A 203 22.14 -18.35 15.42
C GLN A 203 21.54 -19.24 16.50
N ARG A 204 22.37 -19.86 17.36
CA ARG A 204 21.86 -20.64 18.51
C ARG A 204 21.04 -19.80 19.47
N PHE A 205 21.50 -18.57 19.75
CA PHE A 205 20.74 -17.64 20.57
C PHE A 205 19.43 -17.24 19.91
N ASP A 206 19.45 -16.89 18.64
CA ASP A 206 18.26 -16.50 17.88
C ASP A 206 17.22 -17.63 17.83
N THR A 207 17.66 -18.87 17.64
CA THR A 207 16.78 -20.06 17.64
C THR A 207 16.12 -20.29 19.00
N ALA A 208 16.89 -20.24 20.08
CA ALA A 208 16.34 -20.41 21.43
C ALA A 208 15.40 -19.26 21.83
N LEU A 209 15.72 -18.04 21.41
CA LEU A 209 14.86 -16.86 21.58
C LEU A 209 13.56 -16.98 20.77
N GLN A 210 13.63 -17.57 19.56
CA GLN A 210 12.47 -17.81 18.73
C GLN A 210 11.51 -18.82 19.37
N GLU A 211 11.99 -19.89 19.99
CA GLU A 211 11.17 -20.82 20.74
C GLU A 211 10.41 -20.12 21.87
N GLN A 212 11.07 -19.28 22.65
CA GLN A 212 10.42 -18.50 23.71
C GLN A 212 9.40 -17.50 23.14
N THR A 213 9.76 -16.79 22.08
CA THR A 213 8.88 -15.82 21.41
C THR A 213 7.61 -16.50 20.91
N GLN A 214 7.72 -17.67 20.27
CA GLN A 214 6.57 -18.46 19.81
C GLN A 214 5.66 -18.87 20.97
N GLY A 215 6.23 -19.23 22.12
CA GLY A 215 5.45 -19.52 23.31
C GLY A 215 4.58 -18.34 23.76
N TYR A 216 5.13 -17.14 23.80
CA TYR A 216 4.35 -15.91 24.08
C TYR A 216 3.29 -15.66 23.02
N GLN A 217 3.63 -15.77 21.71
CA GLN A 217 2.71 -15.57 20.61
C GLN A 217 1.50 -16.52 20.70
N GLN A 218 1.72 -17.81 20.97
CA GLN A 218 0.65 -18.78 21.12
C GLN A 218 -0.32 -18.40 22.24
N GLN A 219 0.17 -17.84 23.36
CA GLN A 219 -0.70 -17.37 24.43
C GLN A 219 -1.49 -16.13 24.00
N LEU A 220 -0.85 -15.17 23.33
CA LEU A 220 -1.51 -13.96 22.82
C LEU A 220 -2.56 -14.30 21.75
N ASP A 221 -2.26 -15.21 20.84
CA ASP A 221 -3.18 -15.66 19.79
C ASP A 221 -4.42 -16.37 20.38
N SER A 222 -4.30 -16.95 21.58
CA SER A 222 -5.41 -17.59 22.28
C SER A 222 -6.38 -16.59 22.96
N LEU A 223 -6.03 -15.30 23.09
CA LEU A 223 -6.82 -14.33 23.85
C LEU A 223 -8.25 -14.11 23.32
N PRO A 224 -8.49 -14.00 22.00
CA PRO A 224 -9.85 -13.85 21.47
C PRO A 224 -10.74 -15.06 21.80
N GLU A 225 -10.17 -16.27 21.74
CA GLU A 225 -10.89 -17.49 22.08
C GLU A 225 -11.17 -17.57 23.58
N ARG A 226 -10.19 -17.23 24.41
CA ARG A 226 -10.37 -17.15 25.89
C ARG A 226 -11.46 -16.18 26.28
N SER A 227 -11.51 -15.01 25.64
CA SER A 227 -12.55 -14.02 25.89
C SER A 227 -13.93 -14.55 25.53
N ARG A 228 -14.08 -15.22 24.38
CA ARG A 228 -15.34 -15.86 23.96
C ARG A 228 -15.82 -16.96 24.91
N LEU A 229 -14.87 -17.70 25.50
CA LEU A 229 -15.17 -18.79 26.44
C LEU A 229 -15.32 -18.32 27.90
N GLY A 230 -15.25 -17.02 28.17
CA GLY A 230 -15.42 -16.45 29.52
C GLY A 230 -14.23 -16.71 30.47
N ILE A 231 -13.05 -17.03 29.93
CA ILE A 231 -11.79 -17.22 30.67
C ILE A 231 -10.70 -16.22 30.26
N ALA A 232 -11.13 -14.98 29.99
CA ALA A 232 -10.21 -13.89 29.65
C ALA A 232 -9.12 -13.73 30.71
N LEU A 233 -7.89 -13.43 30.28
CA LEU A 233 -6.82 -13.10 31.19
C LEU A 233 -7.02 -11.68 31.73
N PRO A 234 -6.57 -11.40 32.97
CA PRO A 234 -6.56 -10.04 33.49
C PRO A 234 -5.70 -9.11 32.62
N PRO A 235 -6.08 -7.84 32.43
CA PRO A 235 -5.34 -6.91 31.58
C PRO A 235 -3.85 -6.79 31.95
N ARG A 236 -3.49 -6.84 33.24
CA ARG A 236 -2.08 -6.85 33.70
C ARG A 236 -1.30 -8.08 33.21
N SER A 237 -1.95 -9.25 33.17
CA SER A 237 -1.32 -10.47 32.68
C SER A 237 -1.08 -10.38 31.17
N VAL A 238 -2.05 -9.83 30.43
CA VAL A 238 -1.89 -9.57 28.99
C VAL A 238 -0.79 -8.55 28.74
N ALA A 239 -0.73 -7.45 29.49
CA ALA A 239 0.33 -6.45 29.40
C ALA A 239 1.72 -7.08 29.64
N SER A 240 1.86 -7.95 30.65
CA SER A 240 3.13 -8.65 30.92
C SER A 240 3.53 -9.59 29.77
N LEU A 241 2.58 -10.32 29.17
CA LEU A 241 2.86 -11.14 27.98
C LEU A 241 3.35 -10.30 26.81
N LEU A 242 2.69 -9.16 26.56
CA LEU A 242 3.05 -8.23 25.49
C LEU A 242 4.43 -7.60 25.75
N GLU A 243 4.72 -7.18 26.96
CA GLU A 243 6.02 -6.63 27.33
C GLU A 243 7.15 -7.64 27.06
N ASN A 244 6.96 -8.89 27.49
CA ASN A 244 7.99 -9.93 27.30
C ASN A 244 8.22 -10.24 25.83
N VAL A 245 7.15 -10.36 25.02
CA VAL A 245 7.30 -10.63 23.59
C VAL A 245 7.92 -9.43 22.87
N ILE A 246 7.58 -8.19 23.23
CA ILE A 246 8.20 -6.99 22.67
C ILE A 246 9.71 -6.99 22.95
N ASN A 247 10.12 -7.29 24.19
CA ASN A 247 11.53 -7.38 24.56
C ASN A 247 12.26 -8.48 23.81
N ASN A 248 11.63 -9.63 23.59
CA ASN A 248 12.22 -10.70 22.78
C ASN A 248 12.37 -10.29 21.31
N VAL A 249 11.36 -9.67 20.74
CA VAL A 249 11.41 -9.16 19.37
C VAL A 249 12.54 -8.15 19.19
N ARG A 250 12.74 -7.27 20.16
CA ARG A 250 13.88 -6.34 20.17
C ARG A 250 15.23 -7.05 20.17
N LYS A 251 15.37 -8.13 20.96
CA LYS A 251 16.59 -8.95 20.92
C LYS A 251 16.83 -9.58 19.55
N HIS A 252 15.78 -10.06 18.86
CA HIS A 252 15.89 -10.54 17.48
C HIS A 252 16.37 -9.46 16.51
N VAL A 253 15.89 -8.22 16.66
CA VAL A 253 16.37 -7.09 15.85
C VAL A 253 17.85 -6.81 16.11
N VAL A 254 18.29 -6.82 17.37
CA VAL A 254 19.71 -6.66 17.73
C VAL A 254 20.58 -7.77 17.14
N VAL A 255 20.12 -9.02 17.13
CA VAL A 255 20.84 -10.12 16.47
C VAL A 255 20.97 -9.86 14.98
N ALA A 256 19.89 -9.44 14.33
CA ALA A 256 19.91 -9.11 12.90
C ALA A 256 20.87 -7.94 12.59
N GLU A 257 20.95 -6.92 13.45
CA GLU A 257 21.92 -5.82 13.31
C GLU A 257 23.36 -6.30 13.45
N LYS A 258 23.64 -7.21 14.40
CA LYS A 258 24.95 -7.83 14.55
C LYS A 258 25.32 -8.67 13.32
N ASP A 259 24.38 -9.42 12.75
CA ASP A 259 24.58 -10.17 11.51
C ASP A 259 24.89 -9.23 10.33
N ARG A 260 24.18 -8.11 10.23
CA ARG A 260 24.44 -7.07 9.21
C ARG A 260 25.84 -6.48 9.37
N ALA A 261 26.22 -6.13 10.60
CA ALA A 261 27.55 -5.60 10.88
C ALA A 261 28.66 -6.63 10.57
N ALA A 262 28.42 -7.91 10.85
CA ALA A 262 29.34 -8.98 10.50
C ALA A 262 29.51 -9.14 8.99
N LEU A 263 28.40 -9.08 8.26
CA LEU A 263 28.39 -9.16 6.80
C LEU A 263 29.18 -7.98 6.18
N TYR A 264 29.03 -6.77 6.71
CA TYR A 264 29.82 -5.61 6.28
C TYR A 264 31.32 -5.79 6.54
N ARG A 265 31.70 -6.31 7.72
CA ARG A 265 33.11 -6.56 8.05
C ARG A 265 33.74 -7.60 7.15
N SER A 266 33.00 -8.63 6.75
CA SER A 266 33.51 -9.68 5.85
C SER A 266 33.59 -9.26 4.38
N HIS A 267 32.91 -8.17 3.98
CA HIS A 267 32.91 -7.67 2.61
C HIS A 267 33.18 -6.14 2.55
N PRO A 268 34.33 -5.67 3.07
CA PRO A 268 34.60 -4.24 3.16
C PRO A 268 34.66 -3.54 1.80
N HIS A 269 35.03 -4.28 0.75
CA HIS A 269 35.09 -3.77 -0.62
C HIS A 269 33.71 -3.48 -1.22
N PHE A 270 32.65 -4.13 -0.75
CA PHE A 270 31.26 -3.86 -1.18
C PHE A 270 30.56 -2.77 -0.33
N THR A 271 31.23 -2.28 0.71
CA THR A 271 30.71 -1.23 1.59
C THR A 271 31.36 0.12 1.41
N THR A 272 32.35 0.21 0.51
CA THR A 272 33.01 1.46 0.14
C THR A 272 32.08 2.31 -0.74
N LYS A 273 32.32 3.64 -0.75
CA LYS A 273 31.51 4.56 -1.55
C LYS A 273 32.23 4.97 -2.86
N GLY A 274 31.42 5.33 -3.85
CA GLY A 274 31.90 5.91 -5.11
C GLY A 274 32.58 4.94 -6.05
N GLY A 275 33.56 5.41 -6.81
CA GLY A 275 34.21 4.63 -7.87
C GLY A 275 34.85 3.31 -7.45
N ARG A 276 35.29 3.19 -6.20
CA ARG A 276 35.84 1.93 -5.65
C ARG A 276 34.78 0.85 -5.52
N LEU A 277 33.53 1.21 -5.16
CA LEU A 277 32.43 0.26 -5.14
C LEU A 277 32.10 -0.21 -6.57
N ALA A 278 32.03 0.70 -7.52
CA ALA A 278 31.78 0.36 -8.93
C ALA A 278 32.82 -0.61 -9.47
N GLU A 279 34.10 -0.37 -9.18
CA GLU A 279 35.20 -1.26 -9.57
C GLU A 279 35.06 -2.66 -8.92
N ALA A 280 34.77 -2.74 -7.62
CA ALA A 280 34.57 -4.00 -6.91
C ALA A 280 33.39 -4.79 -7.48
N VAL A 281 32.28 -4.12 -7.80
CA VAL A 281 31.10 -4.74 -8.42
C VAL A 281 31.39 -5.26 -9.81
N LEU A 282 32.13 -4.51 -10.62
CA LEU A 282 32.54 -4.94 -11.98
C LEU A 282 33.53 -6.11 -11.92
N THR A 283 34.38 -6.16 -10.91
CA THR A 283 35.41 -7.22 -10.75
C THR A 283 34.78 -8.55 -10.36
N ASP A 284 33.82 -8.56 -9.45
CA ASP A 284 33.15 -9.80 -8.97
C ASP A 284 31.65 -9.58 -8.75
N PHE A 285 30.92 -9.46 -9.83
CA PHE A 285 29.46 -9.29 -9.79
C PHE A 285 28.72 -10.47 -9.13
N PRO A 286 29.09 -11.75 -9.34
CA PRO A 286 28.45 -12.85 -8.62
C PRO A 286 28.60 -12.78 -7.11
N ALA A 287 29.77 -12.47 -6.58
CA ALA A 287 30.00 -12.30 -5.14
C ALA A 287 29.22 -11.10 -4.58
N TYR A 288 29.17 -10.00 -5.33
CA TYR A 288 28.34 -8.84 -4.99
C TYR A 288 26.86 -9.22 -4.88
N ARG A 289 26.30 -9.94 -5.85
CA ARG A 289 24.91 -10.43 -5.78
C ARG A 289 24.67 -11.35 -4.59
N GLN A 290 25.64 -12.18 -4.22
CA GLN A 290 25.54 -13.03 -3.03
C GLN A 290 25.53 -12.19 -1.75
N PHE A 291 26.38 -11.18 -1.66
CA PHE A 291 26.37 -10.20 -0.56
C PHE A 291 25.00 -9.50 -0.43
N ILE A 292 24.43 -8.98 -1.52
CA ILE A 292 23.11 -8.34 -1.49
C ILE A 292 21.99 -9.33 -1.11
N ARG A 293 22.05 -10.59 -1.57
CA ARG A 293 21.09 -11.65 -1.12
C ARG A 293 21.14 -11.86 0.39
N ALA A 294 22.33 -11.91 0.96
CA ALA A 294 22.49 -12.03 2.41
C ALA A 294 21.91 -10.80 3.14
N MET A 295 22.14 -9.60 2.62
CA MET A 295 21.52 -8.36 3.14
C MET A 295 20.01 -8.41 3.09
N ILE A 296 19.43 -8.85 1.97
CA ILE A 296 17.98 -9.01 1.82
C ILE A 296 17.42 -9.95 2.90
N ALA A 297 18.05 -11.12 3.10
CA ALA A 297 17.60 -12.09 4.09
C ALA A 297 17.61 -11.52 5.52
N ILE A 298 18.63 -10.75 5.88
CA ILE A 298 18.74 -10.07 7.18
C ILE A 298 17.65 -8.97 7.29
N ASN A 299 17.45 -8.16 6.26
CA ASN A 299 16.51 -7.06 6.30
C ASN A 299 15.05 -7.54 6.26
N GLU A 300 14.70 -8.56 5.47
CA GLU A 300 13.37 -9.19 5.49
C GLU A 300 13.05 -9.78 6.88
N ARG A 301 14.05 -10.40 7.54
CA ARG A 301 13.88 -10.88 8.92
C ARG A 301 13.67 -9.72 9.90
N SER A 302 14.43 -8.64 9.75
CA SER A 302 14.29 -7.44 10.58
C SER A 302 12.93 -6.77 10.43
N VAL A 303 12.42 -6.63 9.20
CA VAL A 303 11.07 -6.07 8.94
C VAL A 303 10.00 -6.89 9.64
N ARG A 304 10.03 -8.24 9.51
CA ARG A 304 9.05 -9.09 10.19
C ARG A 304 9.03 -8.89 11.71
N TRP A 305 10.21 -8.79 12.33
CA TRP A 305 10.32 -8.57 13.77
C TRP A 305 9.85 -7.17 14.17
N LEU A 306 10.20 -6.14 13.40
CA LEU A 306 9.80 -4.76 13.67
C LEU A 306 8.29 -4.55 13.50
N GLU A 307 7.67 -5.12 12.46
CA GLU A 307 6.22 -5.09 12.27
C GLU A 307 5.49 -5.80 13.43
N LEU A 308 6.06 -6.90 13.92
CA LEU A 308 5.53 -7.62 15.06
C LEU A 308 5.64 -6.79 16.34
N ARG A 309 6.78 -6.12 16.58
CA ARG A 309 6.98 -5.18 17.70
C ARG A 309 5.91 -4.09 17.68
N ASP A 310 5.72 -3.43 16.54
CA ASP A 310 4.82 -2.31 16.42
C ASP A 310 3.37 -2.75 16.64
N ARG A 311 2.98 -3.91 16.13
CA ARG A 311 1.67 -4.52 16.41
C ARG A 311 1.44 -4.78 17.89
N TYR A 312 2.42 -5.33 18.60
CA TYR A 312 2.28 -5.60 20.02
C TYR A 312 2.32 -4.33 20.87
N LEU A 313 3.07 -3.30 20.47
CA LEU A 313 3.02 -1.99 21.10
C LEU A 313 1.63 -1.36 20.95
N GLU A 314 0.99 -1.50 19.80
CA GLU A 314 -0.37 -1.00 19.58
C GLU A 314 -1.41 -1.78 20.39
N GLN A 315 -1.27 -3.11 20.49
CA GLN A 315 -2.11 -3.92 21.37
C GLN A 315 -1.93 -3.53 22.84
N LEU A 316 -0.68 -3.29 23.29
CA LEU A 316 -0.41 -2.84 24.66
C LEU A 316 -1.05 -1.47 24.92
N PHE A 317 -0.97 -0.53 23.98
CA PHE A 317 -1.63 0.76 24.07
C PHE A 317 -3.16 0.62 24.17
N SER A 318 -3.76 -0.30 23.41
CA SER A 318 -5.20 -0.54 23.37
C SER A 318 -5.78 -1.09 24.67
N LEU A 319 -4.95 -1.64 25.58
CA LEU A 319 -5.39 -2.10 26.91
C LEU A 319 -5.77 -0.96 27.88
N GLY A 320 -5.55 0.30 27.49
CA GLY A 320 -5.98 1.48 28.22
C GLY A 320 -5.06 1.88 29.37
N THR A 321 -5.61 2.53 30.39
CA THR A 321 -4.84 3.17 31.49
C THR A 321 -3.97 2.20 32.31
N ALA A 322 -4.35 0.93 32.37
CA ALA A 322 -3.60 -0.08 33.14
C ALA A 322 -2.24 -0.43 32.53
N SER A 323 -2.01 -0.10 31.27
CA SER A 323 -0.77 -0.37 30.51
C SER A 323 -0.14 0.87 29.90
N ALA A 324 -0.73 2.05 30.13
CA ALA A 324 -0.20 3.31 29.57
C ALA A 324 1.22 3.60 30.05
N GLU A 325 1.50 3.35 31.34
CA GLU A 325 2.85 3.50 31.90
C GLU A 325 3.86 2.55 31.28
N ASP A 326 3.47 1.28 31.09
CA ASP A 326 4.32 0.28 30.42
C ASP A 326 4.58 0.65 28.96
N TYR A 327 3.56 1.13 28.26
CA TYR A 327 3.72 1.63 26.88
C TYR A 327 4.70 2.82 26.84
N ILE A 328 4.53 3.81 27.72
CA ILE A 328 5.42 4.98 27.80
C ILE A 328 6.84 4.52 28.13
N ARG A 329 7.03 3.65 29.13
CA ARG A 329 8.32 3.11 29.51
C ARG A 329 8.99 2.37 28.32
N LEU A 330 8.29 1.48 27.66
CA LEU A 330 8.81 0.71 26.52
C LEU A 330 9.10 1.57 25.29
N THR A 331 8.44 2.71 25.13
CA THR A 331 8.66 3.61 23.98
C THR A 331 9.64 4.74 24.29
N ALA A 332 9.68 5.22 25.55
CA ALA A 332 10.54 6.33 25.97
C ALA A 332 12.00 5.95 26.24
N GLU A 333 12.25 4.73 26.73
CA GLU A 333 13.58 4.28 27.14
C GLU A 333 14.57 4.06 25.97
N ARG A 334 14.09 4.05 24.70
CA ARG A 334 14.94 3.72 23.54
C ARG A 334 14.66 4.63 22.33
N PRO A 335 15.11 5.89 22.38
CA PRO A 335 14.88 6.86 21.31
C PRO A 335 15.60 6.54 20.00
N GLN A 336 16.45 5.51 19.94
CA GLN A 336 17.31 5.16 18.80
C GLN A 336 16.97 3.80 18.16
N GLU A 337 15.80 3.22 18.49
CA GLU A 337 15.40 2.00 17.77
C GLU A 337 15.10 2.31 16.30
N ILE A 338 15.70 1.51 15.42
CA ILE A 338 15.43 1.59 13.99
C ILE A 338 13.94 1.40 13.70
N SER A 339 13.37 2.24 12.86
CA SER A 339 11.98 2.12 12.42
C SER A 339 11.83 1.00 11.37
N VAL A 340 10.62 0.44 11.28
CA VAL A 340 10.31 -0.54 10.22
C VAL A 340 10.47 0.08 8.83
N LEU A 341 10.11 1.35 8.68
CA LEU A 341 10.21 2.08 7.42
C LEU A 341 11.66 2.29 6.98
N ALA A 342 12.58 2.52 7.94
CA ALA A 342 14.01 2.61 7.63
C ALA A 342 14.58 1.30 7.09
N VAL A 343 14.14 0.15 7.60
CA VAL A 343 14.55 -1.15 7.06
C VAL A 343 13.86 -1.46 5.73
N LYS A 344 12.61 -1.01 5.53
CA LYS A 344 11.92 -1.08 4.23
C LYS A 344 12.65 -0.25 3.17
N ASP A 345 13.23 0.92 3.52
CA ASP A 345 14.10 1.69 2.62
C ASP A 345 15.34 0.90 2.20
N LEU A 346 16.03 0.25 3.15
CA LEU A 346 17.16 -0.64 2.81
C LEU A 346 16.74 -1.79 1.90
N LEU A 347 15.59 -2.42 2.16
CA LEU A 347 15.07 -3.48 1.30
C LEU A 347 14.74 -3.00 -0.10
N MET A 348 14.14 -1.81 -0.23
CA MET A 348 13.83 -1.22 -1.53
C MET A 348 15.10 -1.07 -2.38
N ARG A 349 16.17 -0.53 -1.80
CA ARG A 349 17.48 -0.42 -2.46
C ARG A 349 18.09 -1.80 -2.78
N ASN A 350 18.00 -2.76 -1.86
CA ASN A 350 18.54 -4.09 -2.09
C ASN A 350 17.78 -4.85 -3.20
N TYR A 351 16.44 -4.71 -3.28
CA TYR A 351 15.68 -5.31 -4.36
C TYR A 351 15.99 -4.63 -5.69
N GLU A 352 16.12 -3.29 -5.72
CA GLU A 352 16.56 -2.56 -6.91
C GLU A 352 17.90 -3.10 -7.41
N LEU A 353 18.93 -3.19 -6.56
CA LEU A 353 20.25 -3.68 -6.92
C LEU A 353 20.21 -5.12 -7.46
N MET A 354 19.32 -5.98 -6.94
CA MET A 354 19.17 -7.37 -7.40
C MET A 354 18.34 -7.50 -8.67
N THR A 355 17.55 -6.48 -9.02
CA THR A 355 16.73 -6.46 -10.23
C THR A 355 17.59 -6.43 -11.49
N HIS A 356 18.77 -5.82 -11.44
CA HIS A 356 19.67 -5.73 -12.58
C HIS A 356 20.44 -7.04 -12.81
N LYS A 357 20.38 -7.56 -14.03
CA LYS A 357 21.06 -8.81 -14.42
C LYS A 357 22.56 -8.63 -14.61
N HIS A 358 23.00 -7.42 -14.98
CA HIS A 358 24.37 -7.08 -15.28
C HIS A 358 24.78 -5.75 -14.65
N PRO A 359 26.05 -5.56 -14.27
CA PRO A 359 26.54 -4.26 -13.81
C PRO A 359 26.49 -3.27 -14.99
N GLY A 360 26.15 -2.01 -14.69
CA GLY A 360 26.05 -0.95 -15.72
C GLY A 360 24.83 -1.11 -16.65
N HIS A 361 23.79 -1.79 -16.20
CA HIS A 361 22.55 -1.91 -16.96
C HIS A 361 21.93 -0.54 -17.26
N PRO A 362 21.47 -0.25 -18.51
CA PRO A 362 20.96 1.08 -18.88
C PRO A 362 19.76 1.56 -18.07
N LEU A 363 18.97 0.62 -17.50
CA LEU A 363 17.78 0.94 -16.71
C LEU A 363 18.08 1.22 -15.23
N VAL A 364 19.34 1.17 -14.77
CA VAL A 364 19.73 1.51 -13.39
C VAL A 364 19.31 2.94 -13.06
N GLU A 365 19.67 3.89 -13.95
CA GLU A 365 19.31 5.30 -13.77
C GLU A 365 17.79 5.50 -13.69
N VAL A 366 17.03 4.79 -14.54
CA VAL A 366 15.55 4.86 -14.57
C VAL A 366 14.95 4.40 -13.24
N LEU A 367 15.42 3.28 -12.69
CA LEU A 367 14.92 2.79 -11.41
C LEU A 367 15.33 3.71 -10.26
N ILE A 368 16.53 4.27 -10.28
CA ILE A 368 17.00 5.26 -9.29
C ILE A 368 16.08 6.49 -9.32
N ASP A 369 15.80 7.05 -10.51
CA ASP A 369 14.93 8.23 -10.67
C ASP A 369 13.52 8.00 -10.11
N ILE A 370 12.98 6.77 -10.23
CA ILE A 370 11.68 6.40 -9.67
C ILE A 370 11.74 6.23 -8.15
N LEU A 371 12.81 5.61 -7.63
CA LEU A 371 12.88 5.17 -6.23
C LEU A 371 13.45 6.23 -5.29
N GLU A 372 14.35 7.10 -5.77
CA GLU A 372 14.98 8.14 -4.94
C GLU A 372 13.94 9.07 -4.28
N PRO A 373 12.91 9.58 -4.98
CA PRO A 373 11.85 10.35 -4.34
C PRO A 373 11.08 9.57 -3.28
N LEU A 374 10.88 8.26 -3.47
CA LEU A 374 10.15 7.42 -2.52
C LEU A 374 10.89 7.25 -1.19
N GLN A 375 12.23 7.34 -1.18
CA GLN A 375 13.03 7.31 0.05
C GLN A 375 12.77 8.53 0.93
N GLU A 376 12.64 9.71 0.33
CA GLU A 376 12.27 10.94 1.05
C GLU A 376 10.85 10.82 1.65
N HIS A 377 9.93 10.21 0.92
CA HIS A 377 8.57 9.96 1.40
C HIS A 377 8.53 8.92 2.53
N LEU A 378 9.33 7.85 2.45
CA LEU A 378 9.48 6.88 3.53
C LEU A 378 9.97 7.55 4.81
N ARG A 379 10.95 8.45 4.72
CA ARG A 379 11.43 9.21 5.86
C ARG A 379 10.34 10.11 6.43
N THR A 380 9.61 10.81 5.57
CA THR A 380 8.48 11.66 5.96
C THR A 380 7.40 10.86 6.69
N GLN A 381 7.07 9.67 6.19
CA GLN A 381 6.10 8.77 6.85
C GLN A 381 6.60 8.30 8.21
N ALA A 382 7.89 7.99 8.35
CA ALA A 382 8.48 7.62 9.63
C ALA A 382 8.39 8.75 10.67
N ASP A 383 8.62 9.99 10.23
CA ASP A 383 8.60 11.17 11.08
C ASP A 383 7.18 11.68 11.40
N LEU A 384 6.16 11.25 10.67
CA LEU A 384 4.78 11.73 10.80
C LEU A 384 4.20 11.51 12.21
N ASN A 385 4.60 10.44 12.88
CA ASN A 385 4.12 10.11 14.22
C ASN A 385 4.94 10.78 15.35
N ASP A 386 6.08 11.37 15.02
CA ASP A 386 6.97 12.01 15.98
C ASP A 386 6.70 13.52 16.13
N LEU A 387 5.84 14.08 15.28
CA LEU A 387 5.48 15.50 15.27
C LEU A 387 4.04 15.72 15.75
N GLU A 388 3.84 16.80 16.50
CA GLU A 388 2.51 17.32 16.83
C GLU A 388 2.01 18.16 15.65
N LEU A 389 1.36 17.49 14.71
CA LEU A 389 0.73 18.11 13.54
C LEU A 389 -0.76 18.30 13.79
N SER A 390 -1.31 19.38 13.25
CA SER A 390 -2.76 19.54 13.16
C SER A 390 -3.37 18.43 12.30
N ALA A 391 -4.65 18.13 12.47
CA ALA A 391 -5.33 17.12 11.65
C ALA A 391 -5.25 17.44 10.15
N GLU A 392 -5.33 18.73 9.79
CA GLU A 392 -5.21 19.18 8.41
C GLU A 392 -3.80 18.95 7.84
N GLU A 393 -2.76 19.27 8.61
CA GLU A 393 -1.38 19.01 8.19
C GLU A 393 -1.10 17.51 8.02
N ARG A 394 -1.60 16.67 8.94
CA ARG A 394 -1.47 15.20 8.83
C ARG A 394 -2.15 14.67 7.57
N VAL A 395 -3.37 15.12 7.28
CA VAL A 395 -4.08 14.75 6.05
C VAL A 395 -3.30 15.19 4.82
N ASN A 396 -2.80 16.42 4.76
CA ASN A 396 -2.01 16.93 3.63
C ASN A 396 -0.72 16.12 3.40
N VAL A 397 -0.03 15.73 4.47
CA VAL A 397 1.17 14.87 4.35
C VAL A 397 0.79 13.48 3.83
N LEU A 398 -0.26 12.87 4.39
CA LEU A 398 -0.71 11.54 3.98
C LEU A 398 -1.25 11.51 2.54
N GLU A 399 -1.97 12.54 2.10
CA GLU A 399 -2.39 12.68 0.70
C GLU A 399 -1.17 12.74 -0.23
N SER A 400 -0.14 13.51 0.15
CA SER A 400 1.11 13.58 -0.60
C SER A 400 1.82 12.22 -0.66
N LEU A 401 1.88 11.46 0.44
CA LEU A 401 2.47 10.13 0.47
C LEU A 401 1.72 9.15 -0.45
N VAL A 402 0.39 9.12 -0.38
CA VAL A 402 -0.46 8.26 -1.22
C VAL A 402 -0.26 8.59 -2.70
N GLU A 403 -0.24 9.88 -3.06
CA GLU A 403 -0.01 10.30 -4.44
C GLU A 403 1.35 9.80 -4.96
N HIS A 404 2.43 10.06 -4.21
CA HIS A 404 3.78 9.76 -4.70
C HIS A 404 4.10 8.26 -4.68
N TYR A 405 3.64 7.52 -3.68
CA TYR A 405 3.74 6.05 -3.73
C TYR A 405 2.93 5.47 -4.88
N GLY A 406 1.74 6.02 -5.14
CA GLY A 406 0.89 5.61 -6.27
C GLY A 406 1.58 5.86 -7.62
N ARG A 407 2.18 7.03 -7.80
CA ARG A 407 2.96 7.37 -9.01
C ARG A 407 4.17 6.46 -9.17
N GLY A 408 4.97 6.30 -8.12
CA GLY A 408 6.14 5.41 -8.16
C GLY A 408 5.77 3.95 -8.47
N LEU A 409 4.68 3.45 -7.90
CA LEU A 409 4.15 2.12 -8.19
C LEU A 409 3.73 1.99 -9.66
N ASP A 410 3.02 2.98 -10.19
CA ASP A 410 2.56 3.02 -11.57
C ASP A 410 3.77 3.04 -12.54
N SER A 411 4.77 3.88 -12.27
CA SER A 411 6.02 3.94 -13.05
C SER A 411 6.79 2.61 -13.03
N LEU A 412 6.95 1.98 -11.85
CA LEU A 412 7.59 0.67 -11.74
C LEU A 412 6.84 -0.38 -12.56
N GLN A 413 5.52 -0.44 -12.46
CA GLN A 413 4.72 -1.36 -13.26
C GLN A 413 4.90 -1.12 -14.76
N GLY A 414 4.93 0.16 -15.17
CA GLY A 414 5.14 0.54 -16.56
C GLY A 414 6.51 0.13 -17.08
N VAL A 415 7.57 0.46 -16.35
CA VAL A 415 8.94 0.04 -16.69
C VAL A 415 9.05 -1.47 -16.76
N GLY A 416 8.43 -2.19 -15.82
CA GLY A 416 8.41 -3.66 -15.80
C GLY A 416 7.67 -4.29 -16.98
N ILE A 417 6.59 -3.66 -17.45
CA ILE A 417 5.85 -4.13 -18.64
C ILE A 417 6.68 -3.90 -19.92
N VAL A 418 7.22 -2.69 -20.04
CA VAL A 418 7.99 -2.30 -21.23
C VAL A 418 9.29 -3.10 -21.34
N ASN A 419 9.96 -3.37 -20.22
CA ASN A 419 11.27 -4.00 -20.14
C ASN A 419 11.26 -5.36 -19.42
N ALA A 420 10.22 -6.15 -19.57
CA ALA A 420 10.01 -7.41 -18.82
C ALA A 420 11.20 -8.39 -18.92
N ASP A 421 11.89 -8.44 -20.06
CA ASP A 421 12.99 -9.37 -20.32
C ASP A 421 14.35 -8.89 -19.76
N GLU A 422 14.44 -7.61 -19.39
CA GLU A 422 15.68 -6.96 -18.95
C GLU A 422 15.95 -7.18 -17.45
N PHE A 423 14.89 -7.46 -16.66
CA PHE A 423 14.98 -7.58 -15.22
C PHE A 423 15.04 -9.03 -14.71
N ASP A 424 15.60 -9.20 -13.50
CA ASP A 424 15.38 -10.38 -12.68
C ASP A 424 13.95 -10.27 -12.10
N GLY A 425 13.02 -11.05 -12.67
CA GLY A 425 11.58 -10.93 -12.40
C GLY A 425 11.20 -11.16 -10.94
N ASP A 426 11.91 -12.04 -10.22
CA ASP A 426 11.62 -12.33 -8.82
C ASP A 426 11.92 -11.13 -7.92
N TYR A 427 13.06 -10.47 -8.11
CA TYR A 427 13.43 -9.29 -7.33
C TYR A 427 12.65 -8.04 -7.73
N PHE A 428 12.36 -7.91 -9.02
CA PHE A 428 11.50 -6.82 -9.49
C PHE A 428 10.09 -6.95 -8.91
N ALA A 429 9.51 -8.16 -8.89
CA ALA A 429 8.21 -8.40 -8.27
C ALA A 429 8.20 -8.09 -6.76
N LYS A 430 9.29 -8.42 -6.04
CA LYS A 430 9.44 -8.06 -4.63
C LYS A 430 9.52 -6.54 -4.42
N LEU A 431 10.23 -5.83 -5.30
CA LEU A 431 10.30 -4.36 -5.29
C LEU A 431 8.92 -3.73 -5.48
N VAL A 432 8.19 -4.14 -6.52
CA VAL A 432 6.83 -3.66 -6.79
C VAL A 432 5.90 -3.94 -5.62
N LYS A 433 5.95 -5.16 -5.06
CA LYS A 433 5.13 -5.54 -3.90
C LYS A 433 5.44 -4.70 -2.66
N LEU A 434 6.70 -4.35 -2.44
CA LEU A 434 7.10 -3.50 -1.31
C LEU A 434 6.53 -2.09 -1.47
N VAL A 435 6.65 -1.47 -2.65
CA VAL A 435 6.08 -0.13 -2.92
C VAL A 435 4.56 -0.16 -2.84
N GLN A 436 3.91 -1.21 -3.34
CA GLN A 436 2.47 -1.39 -3.19
C GLN A 436 2.04 -1.46 -1.73
N ALA A 437 2.76 -2.20 -0.88
CA ALA A 437 2.47 -2.27 0.54
C ALA A 437 2.61 -0.90 1.25
N LEU A 438 3.59 -0.09 0.86
CA LEU A 438 3.76 1.27 1.36
C LEU A 438 2.59 2.17 0.94
N TYR A 439 2.15 2.07 -0.31
CA TYR A 439 0.98 2.78 -0.79
C TYR A 439 -0.29 2.40 -0.01
N GLU A 440 -0.54 1.10 0.18
CA GLU A 440 -1.71 0.60 0.91
C GLU A 440 -1.70 1.03 2.38
N GLU A 441 -0.52 1.01 3.01
CA GLU A 441 -0.34 1.47 4.39
C GLU A 441 -0.64 2.98 4.53
N ALA A 442 -0.08 3.82 3.67
CA ALA A 442 -0.34 5.26 3.65
C ALA A 442 -1.81 5.57 3.36
N ALA A 443 -2.44 4.86 2.41
CA ALA A 443 -3.85 4.99 2.09
C ALA A 443 -4.77 4.60 3.26
N SER A 444 -4.41 3.54 4.00
CA SER A 444 -5.13 3.12 5.21
C SER A 444 -5.01 4.16 6.33
N GLN A 445 -3.82 4.73 6.53
CA GLN A 445 -3.60 5.80 7.50
C GLN A 445 -4.41 7.05 7.14
N LEU A 446 -4.40 7.47 5.87
CA LEU A 446 -5.21 8.60 5.38
C LEU A 446 -6.71 8.35 5.62
N ALA A 447 -7.21 7.16 5.29
CA ALA A 447 -8.60 6.79 5.52
C ALA A 447 -8.99 6.86 7.00
N SER A 448 -8.09 6.53 7.91
CA SER A 448 -8.34 6.61 9.36
C SER A 448 -8.37 8.04 9.90
N GLU A 449 -7.57 8.95 9.33
CA GLU A 449 -7.56 10.38 9.71
C GLU A 449 -8.80 11.13 9.18
N ILE A 450 -9.29 10.78 8.00
CA ILE A 450 -10.48 11.41 7.38
C ILE A 450 -11.78 10.96 8.08
N LYS A 451 -11.83 9.75 8.67
CA LYS A 451 -13.00 9.28 9.41
C LYS A 451 -13.04 9.93 10.79
N PRO A 452 -14.04 10.74 11.13
CA PRO A 452 -14.28 11.15 12.51
C PRO A 452 -14.87 9.97 13.28
N LEU A 453 -14.09 8.94 13.52
CA LEU A 453 -14.37 7.97 14.58
C LEU A 453 -14.19 8.71 15.91
N ALA A 454 -15.07 8.42 16.88
CA ALA A 454 -15.02 8.92 18.24
C ALA A 454 -13.57 9.14 18.68
N LEU A 455 -13.24 10.36 19.08
CA LEU A 455 -11.91 10.83 19.43
C LEU A 455 -11.07 9.67 19.99
N PRO A 456 -10.06 9.17 19.26
CA PRO A 456 -9.11 8.25 19.85
C PRO A 456 -8.51 8.99 21.05
N ALA A 457 -8.41 8.31 22.17
CA ALA A 457 -7.67 8.86 23.30
C ALA A 457 -6.33 9.40 22.77
N PRO A 458 -5.93 10.64 23.09
CA PRO A 458 -4.72 11.22 22.57
C PRO A 458 -3.59 10.23 22.80
N ARG A 459 -2.93 9.80 21.73
CA ARG A 459 -1.75 8.95 21.85
C ARG A 459 -0.78 9.69 22.74
N PRO A 460 -0.30 9.08 23.83
CA PRO A 460 0.70 9.75 24.65
C PRO A 460 1.87 10.08 23.73
N SER A 461 2.22 11.37 23.67
CA SER A 461 3.35 11.85 22.89
C SER A 461 4.56 10.98 23.23
N ARG A 462 5.24 10.44 22.23
CA ARG A 462 6.54 9.74 22.39
C ARG A 462 7.64 10.67 22.94
N ARG A 463 7.28 11.86 23.38
CA ARG A 463 8.21 12.84 23.94
C ARG A 463 8.75 12.36 25.28
N SER A 464 10.00 11.97 25.25
CA SER A 464 10.85 12.03 26.45
C SER A 464 11.01 13.50 26.84
N PRO A 465 10.66 13.93 28.07
CA PRO A 465 10.72 15.33 28.49
C PRO A 465 12.13 15.94 28.50
N THR A 466 13.17 15.15 28.23
CA THR A 466 14.57 15.51 28.46
C THR A 466 15.49 15.41 27.26
N ALA A 467 14.96 15.36 26.04
CA ALA A 467 15.81 15.36 24.84
C ALA A 467 16.29 16.78 24.49
N VAL A 468 17.19 17.31 25.30
CA VAL A 468 18.04 18.45 24.94
C VAL A 468 18.90 17.99 23.75
N GLY A 469 18.65 18.56 22.55
CA GLY A 469 19.48 18.33 21.35
C GLY A 469 18.85 17.60 20.18
N ARG A 470 17.54 17.29 20.21
CA ARG A 470 16.90 16.77 18.96
C ARG A 470 16.79 17.90 17.92
N PRO A 471 17.16 17.64 16.66
CA PRO A 471 16.99 18.63 15.59
C PRO A 471 15.51 18.98 15.44
N GLN A 472 15.25 20.29 15.27
CA GLN A 472 13.89 20.78 15.02
C GLN A 472 13.45 20.29 13.64
N LYS A 473 12.29 19.61 13.58
CA LYS A 473 11.71 19.15 12.30
C LYS A 473 10.59 20.08 11.87
N LYS A 474 10.44 20.24 10.57
CA LYS A 474 9.44 21.12 9.95
C LYS A 474 8.79 20.40 8.76
N VAL A 475 7.49 20.64 8.60
CA VAL A 475 6.76 20.23 7.38
C VAL A 475 7.03 21.28 6.32
N ILE A 476 7.47 20.85 5.13
CA ILE A 476 7.70 21.68 3.97
C ILE A 476 6.89 21.22 2.79
N ARG A 477 6.41 22.14 1.96
CA ARG A 477 5.67 21.84 0.76
C ARG A 477 6.49 22.27 -0.45
N THR A 478 6.79 21.31 -1.32
CA THR A 478 7.53 21.54 -2.56
C THR A 478 6.57 21.67 -3.74
N SER A 479 7.03 22.26 -4.84
CA SER A 479 6.20 22.43 -6.05
C SER A 479 6.05 21.14 -6.87
N LYS A 480 7.00 20.20 -6.78
CA LYS A 480 7.05 19.01 -7.65
C LYS A 480 7.04 17.68 -6.90
N LYS A 481 7.69 17.64 -5.73
CA LYS A 481 7.91 16.40 -4.97
C LYS A 481 6.93 16.20 -3.79
N GLY A 482 5.92 17.08 -3.65
CA GLY A 482 4.91 16.98 -2.59
C GLY A 482 5.34 17.56 -1.24
N THR A 483 4.83 17.00 -0.16
CA THR A 483 5.03 17.48 1.22
C THR A 483 5.98 16.56 1.97
N PHE A 484 7.00 17.13 2.60
CA PHE A 484 8.03 16.41 3.35
C PHE A 484 8.14 16.90 4.79
N ILE A 485 8.72 16.04 5.62
CA ILE A 485 9.19 16.38 6.97
C ILE A 485 10.71 16.27 6.98
N GLY A 486 11.40 17.33 7.36
CA GLY A 486 12.85 17.33 7.44
C GLY A 486 13.39 18.14 8.60
N GLU A 487 14.68 18.02 8.86
CA GLU A 487 15.40 18.70 9.93
C GLU A 487 15.79 20.12 9.51
N VAL A 488 15.47 21.09 10.35
CA VAL A 488 15.85 22.50 10.12
C VAL A 488 17.34 22.67 10.36
N LYS A 489 18.06 23.21 9.38
CA LYS A 489 19.47 23.56 9.47
C LYS A 489 19.66 25.05 9.11
N PRO A 490 20.33 25.84 9.95
CA PRO A 490 20.69 27.19 9.59
C PRO A 490 21.88 27.16 8.60
N LEU A 491 21.72 27.77 7.42
CA LEU A 491 22.78 27.98 6.45
C LEU A 491 23.03 29.50 6.30
N GLY A 492 23.84 30.07 7.17
CA GLY A 492 24.04 31.53 7.24
C GLY A 492 22.75 32.26 7.62
N THR A 493 22.24 33.12 6.75
CA THR A 493 20.95 33.83 6.91
C THR A 493 19.74 33.09 6.35
N LEU A 494 19.96 31.94 5.67
CA LEU A 494 18.92 31.14 5.04
C LEU A 494 18.58 29.93 5.91
N GLU A 495 17.29 29.66 6.06
CA GLU A 495 16.81 28.42 6.64
C GLU A 495 16.77 27.36 5.56
N THR A 496 17.41 26.21 5.81
CA THR A 496 17.32 25.03 4.98
C THR A 496 16.71 23.88 5.74
N VAL A 497 16.06 22.97 5.03
CA VAL A 497 15.50 21.75 5.58
C VAL A 497 16.13 20.55 4.89
N GLU A 498 16.67 19.64 5.69
CA GLU A 498 17.32 18.41 5.20
C GLU A 498 16.46 17.19 5.54
N VAL A 499 16.20 16.35 4.54
CA VAL A 499 15.64 15.01 4.73
C VAL A 499 16.82 14.04 4.78
N ARG A 500 16.93 13.26 5.88
CA ARG A 500 18.07 12.35 6.09
C ARG A 500 17.61 10.91 6.27
N SER A 501 18.38 9.95 5.72
CA SER A 501 18.19 8.53 6.00
C SER A 501 18.42 8.24 7.49
N GLU A 502 17.50 7.50 8.10
CA GLU A 502 17.61 7.07 9.50
C GLU A 502 18.77 6.08 9.72
N VAL A 503 19.06 5.25 8.71
CA VAL A 503 20.06 4.18 8.81
C VAL A 503 21.46 4.68 8.48
N THR A 504 21.60 5.40 7.36
CA THR A 504 22.92 5.81 6.84
C THR A 504 23.32 7.21 7.29
N GLY A 505 22.38 8.03 7.77
CA GLY A 505 22.58 9.44 8.07
C GLY A 505 22.81 10.31 6.82
N GLU A 506 22.74 9.73 5.62
CA GLU A 506 22.92 10.47 4.35
C GLU A 506 21.79 11.46 4.15
N VAL A 507 22.14 12.62 3.55
CA VAL A 507 21.15 13.61 3.12
C VAL A 507 20.50 13.10 1.85
N LEU A 508 19.18 12.84 1.92
CA LEU A 508 18.35 12.43 0.78
C LEU A 508 17.94 13.64 -0.06
N GLY A 509 17.67 14.77 0.59
CA GLY A 509 17.34 16.02 -0.07
C GLY A 509 17.57 17.22 0.83
N THR A 510 17.98 18.35 0.24
CA THR A 510 18.13 19.65 0.92
C THR A 510 17.23 20.67 0.24
N TYR A 511 16.44 21.39 1.04
CA TYR A 511 15.44 22.32 0.53
C TYR A 511 15.67 23.71 1.12
N SER A 512 15.49 24.76 0.31
CA SER A 512 15.51 26.16 0.71
C SER A 512 14.22 26.85 0.33
N GLN A 513 13.78 27.81 1.16
CA GLN A 513 12.54 28.53 0.90
C GLN A 513 12.74 29.63 -0.12
N ARG A 514 11.88 29.65 -1.16
CA ARG A 514 11.76 30.76 -2.12
C ARG A 514 10.30 31.20 -2.21
N GLY A 515 9.97 32.33 -1.61
CA GLY A 515 8.59 32.78 -1.45
C GLY A 515 7.78 31.84 -0.56
N GLU A 516 6.64 31.36 -1.04
CA GLU A 516 5.79 30.40 -0.30
C GLU A 516 6.16 28.92 -0.56
N GLN A 517 7.13 28.63 -1.44
CA GLN A 517 7.48 27.28 -1.85
C GLN A 517 8.90 26.90 -1.42
N TRP A 518 9.10 25.63 -1.16
CA TRP A 518 10.39 25.03 -0.90
C TRP A 518 10.94 24.41 -2.19
N ILE A 519 12.18 24.73 -2.51
CA ILE A 519 12.88 24.27 -3.72
C ILE A 519 14.08 23.45 -3.31
N GLU A 520 14.26 22.30 -3.95
CA GLU A 520 15.43 21.44 -3.73
C GLU A 520 16.70 22.15 -4.16
N PHE A 521 17.69 22.11 -3.30
CA PHE A 521 19.05 22.56 -3.59
C PHE A 521 19.87 21.33 -4.03
N LYS A 522 20.10 21.20 -5.33
CA LYS A 522 21.02 20.20 -5.88
C LYS A 522 22.40 20.83 -6.02
N GLU A 523 23.42 20.32 -5.31
CA GLU A 523 24.79 20.53 -5.69
C GLU A 523 25.02 19.88 -7.04
N SER A 524 25.52 20.65 -8.02
CA SER A 524 25.88 20.05 -9.30
C SER A 524 26.96 18.99 -9.07
N PRO A 525 26.73 17.73 -9.41
CA PRO A 525 27.75 16.71 -9.27
C PRO A 525 28.97 17.11 -10.12
N PRO A 526 30.21 16.81 -9.67
CA PRO A 526 31.40 17.01 -10.50
C PRO A 526 31.17 16.23 -11.79
N SER A 527 31.44 16.91 -12.94
CA SER A 527 31.27 16.33 -14.26
C SER A 527 31.96 14.96 -14.31
N PRO A 528 31.24 13.86 -14.60
CA PRO A 528 31.88 12.57 -14.70
C PRO A 528 32.95 12.58 -15.79
N THR A 529 34.12 12.05 -15.49
CA THR A 529 35.15 11.79 -16.48
C THR A 529 34.51 10.89 -17.54
N ALA A 530 34.47 11.37 -18.79
CA ALA A 530 33.83 10.63 -19.88
C ALA A 530 34.40 9.20 -19.97
N PRO A 531 33.59 8.17 -19.95
CA PRO A 531 34.05 6.78 -20.08
C PRO A 531 34.78 6.62 -21.43
N ALA A 532 35.77 5.74 -21.47
CA ALA A 532 36.49 5.45 -22.70
C ALA A 532 35.52 5.02 -23.80
N PRO A 533 35.65 5.53 -25.06
CA PRO A 533 34.72 5.24 -26.13
C PRO A 533 34.66 3.73 -26.41
N ARG A 534 33.47 3.17 -26.44
CA ARG A 534 33.22 1.76 -26.75
C ARG A 534 33.49 1.47 -28.23
N SER A 535 33.85 0.23 -28.58
CA SER A 535 34.14 -0.13 -29.99
C SER A 535 32.89 0.01 -30.86
N LEU A 536 33.07 0.53 -32.09
CA LEU A 536 31.98 0.70 -33.06
C LEU A 536 31.21 -0.61 -33.30
N SER A 537 31.88 -1.75 -33.35
CA SER A 537 31.25 -3.05 -33.57
C SER A 537 30.27 -3.42 -32.46
N LEU A 538 30.65 -3.18 -31.20
CA LEU A 538 29.81 -3.42 -30.03
C LEU A 538 28.55 -2.53 -30.03
N VAL A 539 28.76 -1.21 -30.22
CA VAL A 539 27.67 -0.23 -30.24
C VAL A 539 26.68 -0.49 -31.38
N LYS A 540 27.16 -0.89 -32.56
CA LYS A 540 26.32 -1.32 -33.72
C LYS A 540 25.50 -2.57 -33.39
N GLY A 541 26.06 -3.54 -32.69
CA GLY A 541 25.35 -4.74 -32.26
C GLY A 541 24.19 -4.42 -31.33
N GLU A 542 24.44 -3.57 -30.34
CA GLU A 542 23.41 -3.12 -29.39
C GLU A 542 22.34 -2.25 -30.07
N ALA A 543 22.73 -1.32 -30.94
CA ALA A 543 21.81 -0.47 -31.69
C ALA A 543 20.84 -1.31 -32.56
N ARG A 544 21.33 -2.33 -33.28
CA ARG A 544 20.48 -3.22 -34.08
C ARG A 544 19.54 -4.05 -33.20
N LYS A 545 20.03 -4.57 -32.06
CA LYS A 545 19.20 -5.28 -31.10
C LYS A 545 18.08 -4.38 -30.60
N LEU A 546 18.41 -3.17 -30.18
CA LEU A 546 17.45 -2.22 -29.61
C LEU A 546 16.41 -1.78 -30.67
N LEU A 547 16.82 -1.49 -31.91
CA LEU A 547 15.89 -1.20 -33.01
C LEU A 547 14.93 -2.37 -33.30
N GLY A 548 15.41 -3.61 -33.19
CA GLY A 548 14.57 -4.80 -33.33
C GLY A 548 13.46 -4.90 -32.28
N MET A 549 13.60 -4.22 -31.13
CA MET A 549 12.63 -4.19 -30.03
C MET A 549 11.65 -3.02 -30.11
N LEU A 550 11.81 -2.07 -31.04
CA LEU A 550 11.02 -0.84 -31.09
C LEU A 550 9.50 -1.09 -31.11
N GLU A 551 9.02 -1.95 -32.00
CA GLU A 551 7.60 -2.22 -32.14
C GLU A 551 7.04 -2.92 -30.89
N GLU A 552 7.84 -3.76 -30.24
CA GLU A 552 7.45 -4.39 -28.98
C GLU A 552 7.37 -3.36 -27.85
N HIS A 553 8.32 -2.42 -27.72
CA HIS A 553 8.27 -1.33 -26.73
C HIS A 553 7.03 -0.46 -26.93
N LEU A 554 6.69 -0.08 -28.18
CA LEU A 554 5.48 0.69 -28.49
C LEU A 554 4.21 -0.08 -28.07
N LYS A 555 4.13 -1.37 -28.40
CA LYS A 555 3.00 -2.24 -28.02
C LYS A 555 2.86 -2.40 -26.52
N ARG A 556 3.98 -2.58 -25.79
CA ARG A 556 4.01 -2.67 -24.33
C ARG A 556 3.61 -1.34 -23.67
N GLY A 557 3.95 -0.20 -24.26
CA GLY A 557 3.45 1.12 -23.84
C GLY A 557 1.92 1.21 -23.93
N ASP A 558 1.34 0.70 -25.02
CA ASP A 558 -0.12 0.62 -25.17
C ASP A 558 -0.78 -0.33 -24.15
N GLN A 559 -0.11 -1.40 -23.75
CA GLN A 559 -0.56 -2.29 -22.68
C GLN A 559 -0.52 -1.59 -21.32
N TYR A 560 0.57 -0.87 -21.05
CA TYR A 560 0.71 -0.12 -19.81
C TYR A 560 -0.37 0.96 -19.65
N LYS A 561 -0.70 1.71 -20.71
CA LYS A 561 -1.81 2.68 -20.69
C LYS A 561 -3.11 2.10 -20.14
N LYS A 562 -3.42 0.81 -20.41
CA LYS A 562 -4.69 0.19 -19.99
C LYS A 562 -4.81 0.00 -18.47
N ILE A 563 -3.69 -0.12 -17.77
CA ILE A 563 -3.66 -0.34 -16.32
C ILE A 563 -3.26 0.91 -15.54
N SER A 564 -2.57 1.84 -16.17
CA SER A 564 -2.11 3.08 -15.53
C SER A 564 -3.27 3.98 -15.09
N ARG A 565 -3.08 4.65 -13.96
CA ARG A 565 -3.96 5.69 -13.41
C ARG A 565 -3.31 7.06 -13.38
N HIS A 566 -2.03 7.14 -13.70
CA HIS A 566 -1.23 8.35 -13.72
C HIS A 566 -0.75 8.67 -15.14
N PRO A 567 -1.44 9.56 -15.87
CA PRO A 567 -1.13 9.85 -17.27
C PRO A 567 0.31 10.30 -17.53
N GLU A 568 0.88 11.01 -16.57
CA GLU A 568 2.27 11.50 -16.64
C GLU A 568 3.27 10.34 -16.69
N GLU A 569 3.07 9.33 -15.86
CA GLU A 569 3.94 8.16 -15.76
C GLU A 569 3.99 7.36 -17.06
N VAL A 570 2.87 7.31 -17.79
CA VAL A 570 2.82 6.64 -19.12
C VAL A 570 3.73 7.34 -20.12
N GLN A 571 3.76 8.66 -20.10
CA GLN A 571 4.68 9.43 -20.94
C GLN A 571 6.11 9.23 -20.49
N GLU A 572 6.40 9.31 -19.18
CA GLU A 572 7.75 9.20 -18.63
C GLU A 572 8.39 7.85 -18.92
N VAL A 573 7.66 6.75 -18.77
CA VAL A 573 8.18 5.41 -19.08
C VAL A 573 8.62 5.31 -20.55
N LEU A 574 7.84 5.81 -21.51
CA LEU A 574 8.24 5.82 -22.91
C LEU A 574 9.33 6.86 -23.20
N GLN A 575 9.39 7.94 -22.43
CA GLN A 575 10.45 8.92 -22.53
C GLN A 575 11.79 8.34 -22.05
N TYR A 576 11.81 7.52 -21.00
CA TYR A 576 13.02 6.78 -20.60
C TYR A 576 13.55 5.90 -21.73
N GLU A 577 12.68 5.18 -22.41
CA GLU A 577 13.08 4.39 -23.58
C GLU A 577 13.59 5.31 -24.71
N SER A 578 12.90 6.40 -25.01
CA SER A 578 13.36 7.38 -26.01
C SER A 578 14.77 7.88 -25.72
N VAL A 579 15.06 8.25 -24.48
CA VAL A 579 16.40 8.69 -24.02
C VAL A 579 17.43 7.59 -24.18
N ARG A 580 17.08 6.32 -23.90
CA ARG A 580 17.95 5.17 -24.08
C ARG A 580 18.37 5.00 -25.55
N TYR A 581 17.42 5.12 -26.49
CA TYR A 581 17.70 5.08 -27.93
C TYR A 581 18.58 6.24 -28.38
N ASP A 582 18.32 7.47 -27.86
CA ASP A 582 19.10 8.67 -28.23
C ASP A 582 20.50 8.66 -27.63
N LYS A 583 20.70 8.19 -26.39
CA LYS A 583 22.02 7.96 -25.81
C LYS A 583 22.85 7.02 -26.70
N LEU A 584 22.26 5.88 -27.09
CA LEU A 584 22.95 4.89 -27.93
C LEU A 584 23.22 5.44 -29.35
N ALA A 585 22.31 6.25 -29.92
CA ALA A 585 22.53 6.97 -31.17
C ALA A 585 23.72 7.95 -31.06
N THR A 586 23.85 8.62 -29.94
CA THR A 586 24.95 9.57 -29.67
C THR A 586 26.28 8.83 -29.53
N GLU A 587 26.32 7.70 -28.83
CA GLU A 587 27.52 6.85 -28.74
C GLU A 587 27.92 6.30 -30.13
N LEU A 588 26.91 5.86 -30.91
CA LEU A 588 27.12 5.40 -32.28
C LEU A 588 27.72 6.53 -33.16
N HIS A 589 27.17 7.73 -33.05
CA HIS A 589 27.71 8.92 -33.72
C HIS A 589 29.18 9.16 -33.36
N GLN A 590 29.51 9.17 -32.07
CA GLN A 590 30.88 9.36 -31.58
C GLN A 590 31.82 8.26 -32.11
N ALA A 591 31.38 7.00 -32.06
CA ALA A 591 32.15 5.86 -32.56
C ALA A 591 32.37 5.91 -34.08
N ILE A 592 31.40 6.43 -34.86
CA ILE A 592 31.52 6.66 -36.29
C ILE A 592 32.48 7.79 -36.54
N GLN A 593 32.41 8.92 -35.80
CA GLN A 593 33.29 10.07 -35.98
C GLN A 593 34.75 9.75 -35.63
N ALA A 594 34.99 8.82 -34.72
CA ALA A 594 36.34 8.34 -34.36
C ALA A 594 37.00 7.52 -35.47
N GLN A 595 36.24 7.06 -36.50
CA GLN A 595 36.80 6.37 -37.68
C GLN A 595 37.39 7.39 -38.69
N SER A 596 38.34 6.94 -39.53
CA SER A 596 38.81 7.73 -40.67
C SER A 596 37.66 8.05 -41.63
N ALA A 597 37.73 9.15 -42.35
CA ALA A 597 36.67 9.56 -43.28
C ALA A 597 36.33 8.46 -44.32
N GLU A 598 37.33 7.71 -44.74
CA GLU A 598 37.19 6.60 -45.70
C GLU A 598 36.49 5.35 -45.11
N ALA A 599 36.60 5.16 -43.80
CA ALA A 599 35.98 4.01 -43.08
C ALA A 599 34.52 4.26 -42.68
N ARG A 600 34.03 5.49 -42.78
CA ARG A 600 32.66 5.85 -42.44
C ARG A 600 31.70 5.38 -43.51
N THR A 601 30.86 4.44 -43.19
CA THR A 601 29.90 3.87 -44.16
C THR A 601 28.55 4.58 -44.12
N LEU A 602 27.86 4.65 -45.27
CA LEU A 602 26.47 5.13 -45.31
C LEU A 602 25.52 4.27 -44.46
N ALA A 603 25.80 2.97 -44.33
CA ALA A 603 25.02 2.05 -43.49
C ALA A 603 25.10 2.42 -42.02
N ASP A 604 26.27 2.88 -41.53
CA ASP A 604 26.43 3.29 -40.14
C ASP A 604 25.69 4.61 -39.83
N GLN A 605 25.74 5.56 -40.77
CA GLN A 605 25.00 6.83 -40.69
C GLN A 605 23.48 6.60 -40.76
N ASN A 606 23.03 5.65 -41.56
CA ASN A 606 21.62 5.24 -41.59
C ASN A 606 21.20 4.62 -40.28
N LEU A 607 21.99 3.74 -39.68
CA LEU A 607 21.72 3.15 -38.39
C LEU A 607 21.57 4.20 -37.28
N GLU A 608 22.45 5.20 -37.24
CA GLU A 608 22.35 6.35 -36.32
C GLU A 608 21.02 7.10 -36.52
N ARG A 609 20.67 7.41 -37.76
CA ARG A 609 19.43 8.11 -38.10
C ARG A 609 18.21 7.31 -37.68
N ASP A 610 18.20 5.99 -37.94
CA ASP A 610 17.11 5.10 -37.57
C ASP A 610 16.92 5.05 -36.05
N MET A 611 18.00 5.06 -35.27
CA MET A 611 17.96 5.14 -33.82
C MET A 611 17.32 6.45 -33.32
N ARG A 612 17.69 7.60 -33.92
CA ARG A 612 17.10 8.90 -33.57
C ARG A 612 15.62 8.98 -33.94
N GLN A 613 15.23 8.41 -35.09
CA GLN A 613 13.84 8.31 -35.50
C GLN A 613 13.02 7.40 -34.54
N ALA A 614 13.62 6.31 -34.09
CA ALA A 614 13.00 5.43 -33.09
C ALA A 614 12.79 6.14 -31.76
N ALA A 615 13.78 6.91 -31.30
CA ALA A 615 13.65 7.74 -30.10
C ALA A 615 12.50 8.76 -30.23
N ALA A 616 12.41 9.45 -31.35
CA ALA A 616 11.32 10.40 -31.60
C ALA A 616 9.94 9.70 -31.59
N ARG A 617 9.80 8.54 -32.24
CA ARG A 617 8.55 7.76 -32.25
C ARG A 617 8.10 7.37 -30.85
N LEU A 618 9.02 6.95 -29.98
CA LEU A 618 8.72 6.60 -28.59
C LEU A 618 8.25 7.84 -27.79
N SER A 619 8.94 8.96 -27.92
CA SER A 619 8.56 10.20 -27.26
C SER A 619 7.17 10.70 -27.72
N GLU A 620 6.91 10.71 -29.03
CA GLU A 620 5.61 11.09 -29.60
C GLU A 620 4.48 10.15 -29.15
N ARG A 621 4.76 8.84 -29.09
CA ARG A 621 3.78 7.87 -28.60
C ARG A 621 3.47 8.08 -27.13
N GLY A 622 4.47 8.32 -26.29
CA GLY A 622 4.30 8.64 -24.87
C GLY A 622 3.40 9.83 -24.65
N LEU A 623 3.65 10.93 -25.37
CA LEU A 623 2.82 12.13 -25.32
C LEU A 623 1.37 11.84 -25.79
N ALA A 624 1.19 11.09 -26.86
CA ALA A 624 -0.13 10.73 -27.36
C ALA A 624 -0.92 9.89 -26.36
N LEU A 625 -0.28 8.91 -25.72
CA LEU A 625 -0.90 8.06 -24.69
C LEU A 625 -1.27 8.87 -23.44
N ARG A 626 -0.41 9.80 -22.99
CA ARG A 626 -0.74 10.71 -21.88
C ARG A 626 -1.99 11.55 -22.18
N ILE A 627 -2.07 12.15 -23.38
CA ILE A 627 -3.25 12.92 -23.79
C ILE A 627 -4.51 12.05 -23.77
N GLN A 628 -4.44 10.85 -24.34
CA GLN A 628 -5.57 9.91 -24.35
C GLN A 628 -6.02 9.56 -22.93
N LEU A 629 -5.08 9.20 -22.06
CA LEU A 629 -5.38 8.80 -20.69
C LEU A 629 -5.94 9.97 -19.86
N CYS A 630 -5.42 11.20 -20.05
CA CYS A 630 -5.99 12.39 -19.44
C CYS A 630 -7.45 12.62 -19.83
N LEU A 631 -7.84 12.29 -21.06
CA LEU A 631 -9.22 12.42 -21.53
C LEU A 631 -10.14 11.29 -21.05
N GLU A 632 -9.59 10.10 -20.79
CA GLU A 632 -10.33 8.92 -20.35
C GLU A 632 -10.56 8.87 -18.83
N LEU A 633 -9.62 9.40 -18.05
CA LEU A 633 -9.70 9.43 -16.58
C LEU A 633 -10.55 10.62 -16.08
N PRO A 634 -11.08 10.52 -14.84
CA PRO A 634 -11.71 11.66 -14.19
C PRO A 634 -10.77 12.87 -14.11
N PRO A 635 -11.29 14.11 -14.22
CA PRO A 635 -10.45 15.31 -14.30
C PRO A 635 -9.72 15.60 -12.98
N THR A 636 -8.42 15.79 -13.07
CA THR A 636 -7.59 16.32 -12.00
C THR A 636 -7.05 17.70 -12.36
N HIS A 637 -6.53 18.43 -11.35
CA HIS A 637 -5.90 19.72 -11.56
C HIS A 637 -4.75 19.61 -12.59
N GLY A 638 -3.83 18.64 -12.39
CA GLY A 638 -2.66 18.48 -13.25
C GLY A 638 -3.03 18.04 -14.67
N ASN A 639 -3.99 17.11 -14.81
CA ASN A 639 -4.45 16.66 -16.13
C ASN A 639 -5.13 17.78 -16.92
N LEU A 640 -5.91 18.63 -16.24
CA LEU A 640 -6.54 19.78 -16.88
C LEU A 640 -5.50 20.79 -17.35
N GLU A 641 -4.56 21.19 -16.49
CA GLU A 641 -3.50 22.14 -16.83
C GLU A 641 -2.68 21.63 -18.03
N PHE A 642 -2.28 20.36 -18.00
CA PHE A 642 -1.57 19.72 -19.12
C PHE A 642 -2.38 19.78 -20.43
N LEU A 643 -3.68 19.42 -20.42
CA LEU A 643 -4.50 19.45 -21.64
C LEU A 643 -4.70 20.86 -22.18
N ILE A 644 -4.78 21.88 -21.32
CA ILE A 644 -4.83 23.28 -21.74
C ILE A 644 -3.51 23.69 -22.41
N GLU A 645 -2.37 23.36 -21.81
CA GLU A 645 -1.03 23.66 -22.36
C GLU A 645 -0.81 22.95 -23.71
N GLN A 646 -1.30 21.72 -23.86
CA GLN A 646 -1.30 20.99 -25.11
C GLN A 646 -2.37 21.46 -26.11
N LYS A 647 -3.15 22.52 -25.77
CA LYS A 647 -4.25 23.05 -26.56
C LYS A 647 -5.31 22.01 -26.90
N ARG A 648 -5.52 21.03 -26.03
CA ARG A 648 -6.52 19.95 -26.17
C ARG A 648 -7.81 20.24 -25.42
N ALA A 649 -7.79 21.19 -24.50
CA ALA A 649 -8.96 21.65 -23.77
C ALA A 649 -9.01 23.19 -23.73
N ASN A 650 -10.22 23.74 -23.73
CA ASN A 650 -10.49 25.15 -23.51
C ASN A 650 -11.65 25.33 -22.53
N MET A 651 -11.75 26.51 -21.91
CA MET A 651 -12.78 26.79 -20.93
C MET A 651 -13.80 27.82 -21.48
N ALA A 652 -15.05 27.64 -21.11
CA ALA A 652 -16.14 28.58 -21.38
C ALA A 652 -16.96 28.82 -20.12
N LEU A 653 -17.25 30.08 -19.83
CA LEU A 653 -18.16 30.47 -18.76
C LEU A 653 -19.60 30.07 -19.14
N LEU A 654 -20.34 29.43 -18.23
CA LEU A 654 -21.73 29.03 -18.42
C LEU A 654 -22.66 29.92 -17.61
N GLY A 655 -23.20 30.96 -18.28
CA GLY A 655 -24.24 31.82 -17.70
C GLY A 655 -23.80 32.56 -16.42
N GLU A 656 -24.81 33.02 -15.67
CA GLU A 656 -24.64 33.69 -14.39
C GLU A 656 -24.60 32.68 -13.22
N ARG A 657 -24.26 33.17 -12.03
CA ARG A 657 -24.27 32.35 -10.81
C ARG A 657 -25.67 31.84 -10.51
N ILE A 658 -25.77 30.56 -10.22
CA ILE A 658 -27.03 29.87 -9.92
C ILE A 658 -27.07 29.55 -8.43
N GLN A 659 -28.17 29.91 -7.76
CA GLN A 659 -28.43 29.52 -6.40
C GLN A 659 -28.74 28.01 -6.33
N LEU A 660 -28.04 27.28 -5.48
CA LEU A 660 -28.32 25.87 -5.22
C LEU A 660 -29.58 25.75 -4.34
N ILE A 661 -30.47 24.85 -4.72
CA ILE A 661 -31.67 24.51 -3.94
C ILE A 661 -31.29 23.35 -2.99
N GLY A 662 -31.35 23.55 -1.67
CA GLY A 662 -31.04 22.54 -0.67
C GLY A 662 -30.59 23.16 0.67
N ASP A 663 -30.04 22.32 1.55
CA ASP A 663 -29.60 22.73 2.91
C ASP A 663 -28.45 23.75 2.89
N ARG A 664 -27.68 23.80 1.82
CA ARG A 664 -26.66 24.81 1.57
C ARG A 664 -27.21 25.86 0.58
N ARG A 665 -27.32 27.08 1.03
CA ARG A 665 -27.72 28.25 0.19
C ARG A 665 -26.51 28.84 -0.54
N ASP A 666 -25.68 27.99 -1.17
CA ASP A 666 -24.52 28.44 -1.93
C ASP A 666 -24.94 28.89 -3.33
N PHE A 667 -24.16 29.80 -3.89
CA PHE A 667 -24.23 30.18 -5.30
C PHE A 667 -23.10 29.49 -6.05
N VAL A 668 -23.37 28.93 -7.22
CA VAL A 668 -22.39 28.26 -8.06
C VAL A 668 -22.19 29.00 -9.36
N GLN A 669 -20.94 29.34 -9.65
CA GLN A 669 -20.49 29.71 -10.98
C GLN A 669 -19.98 28.48 -11.70
N GLU A 670 -20.55 28.18 -12.85
CA GLU A 670 -20.20 26.98 -13.61
C GLU A 670 -19.37 27.35 -14.85
N TYR A 671 -18.37 26.51 -15.16
CA TYR A 671 -17.61 26.59 -16.40
C TYR A 671 -17.67 25.25 -17.11
N ALA A 672 -17.76 25.25 -18.43
CA ALA A 672 -17.51 24.07 -19.25
C ALA A 672 -16.04 24.00 -19.64
N ILE A 673 -15.49 22.81 -19.59
CA ILE A 673 -14.19 22.49 -20.13
C ILE A 673 -14.44 21.66 -21.38
N ASN A 674 -14.18 22.26 -22.55
CA ASN A 674 -14.52 21.71 -23.84
C ASN A 674 -13.27 21.14 -24.53
N ASP A 675 -13.45 20.14 -25.38
CA ASP A 675 -12.44 19.69 -26.32
C ASP A 675 -12.23 20.70 -27.48
N GLN A 676 -11.36 20.35 -28.41
CA GLN A 676 -11.08 21.18 -29.60
C GLN A 676 -12.32 21.37 -30.51
N GLY A 677 -13.27 20.43 -30.48
CA GLY A 677 -14.54 20.48 -31.23
C GLY A 677 -15.61 21.28 -30.52
N GLY A 678 -15.37 21.82 -29.33
CA GLY A 678 -16.33 22.54 -28.52
C GLY A 678 -17.27 21.64 -27.71
N TYR A 679 -17.06 20.35 -27.66
CA TYR A 679 -17.88 19.43 -26.87
C TYR A 679 -17.40 19.41 -25.41
N PRO A 680 -18.30 19.47 -24.41
CA PRO A 680 -17.96 19.47 -23.02
C PRO A 680 -17.32 18.11 -22.61
N LEU A 681 -16.08 18.17 -22.13
CA LEU A 681 -15.38 17.07 -21.49
C LEU A 681 -15.78 16.99 -20.01
N TRP A 682 -15.66 18.12 -19.32
CA TRP A 682 -15.85 18.25 -17.88
C TRP A 682 -16.52 19.58 -17.54
N TYR A 683 -16.82 19.74 -16.24
CA TYR A 683 -17.34 20.99 -15.69
C TYR A 683 -16.54 21.41 -14.46
N ALA A 684 -16.41 22.72 -14.25
CA ALA A 684 -15.82 23.28 -13.04
C ALA A 684 -16.89 24.09 -12.29
N HIS A 685 -17.02 23.84 -10.99
CA HIS A 685 -17.95 24.50 -10.10
C HIS A 685 -17.18 25.33 -9.08
N PHE A 686 -17.47 26.64 -9.04
CA PHE A 686 -16.96 27.57 -8.04
C PHE A 686 -18.10 27.98 -7.12
N HIS A 687 -17.96 27.73 -5.84
CA HIS A 687 -18.98 28.00 -4.82
C HIS A 687 -18.75 29.35 -4.18
N TYR A 688 -19.84 30.12 -4.00
CA TYR A 688 -19.82 31.44 -3.40
C TYR A 688 -20.93 31.57 -2.34
N PRO A 689 -20.70 32.30 -1.23
CA PRO A 689 -21.71 32.49 -0.18
C PRO A 689 -22.89 33.37 -0.63
N ALA A 690 -22.71 34.29 -1.60
CA ALA A 690 -23.72 35.16 -2.14
C ALA A 690 -23.54 35.42 -3.64
N ALA A 691 -24.56 35.86 -4.33
CA ALA A 691 -24.53 36.10 -5.76
C ALA A 691 -23.53 37.21 -6.17
N ASP A 692 -23.38 38.22 -5.34
CA ASP A 692 -22.50 39.37 -5.53
C ASP A 692 -21.10 39.23 -4.94
N THR A 693 -20.78 38.08 -4.36
CA THR A 693 -19.44 37.79 -3.80
C THR A 693 -18.35 38.01 -4.85
N PRO A 694 -17.24 38.72 -4.53
CA PRO A 694 -16.16 38.91 -5.48
C PRO A 694 -15.63 37.59 -6.03
N LYS A 695 -15.25 37.56 -7.31
CA LYS A 695 -14.85 36.32 -8.01
C LYS A 695 -13.64 35.58 -7.38
N LEU A 696 -12.78 36.29 -6.67
CA LEU A 696 -11.64 35.71 -5.93
C LEU A 696 -12.03 35.11 -4.56
N ALA A 697 -13.21 35.43 -4.05
CA ALA A 697 -13.68 35.04 -2.71
C ALA A 697 -14.58 33.78 -2.76
N TYR A 698 -14.30 32.85 -3.69
CA TYR A 698 -14.98 31.57 -3.70
C TYR A 698 -14.58 30.72 -2.47
N THR A 699 -15.52 29.96 -1.95
CA THR A 699 -15.33 29.11 -0.77
C THR A 699 -14.79 27.73 -1.13
N ALA A 700 -15.12 27.23 -2.33
CA ALA A 700 -14.63 25.96 -2.86
C ALA A 700 -14.66 25.98 -4.39
N ALA A 701 -13.72 25.28 -5.02
CA ALA A 701 -13.70 25.08 -6.46
C ALA A 701 -13.31 23.65 -6.78
N HIS A 702 -14.08 22.99 -7.66
CA HIS A 702 -13.80 21.59 -8.01
C HIS A 702 -14.26 21.22 -9.42
N LEU A 703 -13.58 20.24 -9.99
CA LEU A 703 -13.90 19.64 -11.27
C LEU A 703 -14.94 18.54 -11.10
N LYS A 704 -15.80 18.40 -12.09
CA LYS A 704 -16.85 17.38 -12.20
C LYS A 704 -16.71 16.65 -13.52
N THR A 705 -16.97 15.35 -13.51
CA THR A 705 -17.15 14.62 -14.77
C THR A 705 -18.43 15.06 -15.45
N ARG A 706 -18.54 14.79 -16.74
CA ARG A 706 -19.72 15.15 -17.53
C ARG A 706 -21.01 14.53 -17.00
N GLU A 707 -20.94 13.26 -16.61
CA GLU A 707 -22.07 12.48 -16.10
C GLU A 707 -22.51 12.98 -14.72
N GLN A 708 -21.56 13.48 -13.93
CA GLN A 708 -21.78 13.91 -12.55
C GLN A 708 -21.99 15.44 -12.42
N ARG A 709 -22.16 16.18 -13.52
CA ARG A 709 -22.32 17.64 -13.52
C ARG A 709 -23.31 18.13 -12.46
N ARG A 710 -24.49 17.49 -12.39
CA ARG A 710 -25.60 17.88 -11.50
C ARG A 710 -25.77 16.96 -10.30
N VAL A 711 -24.84 16.01 -10.12
CA VAL A 711 -24.91 15.05 -9.02
C VAL A 711 -24.33 15.68 -7.77
N SER A 712 -25.16 15.81 -6.73
CA SER A 712 -24.73 16.21 -5.41
C SER A 712 -24.37 14.97 -4.59
N TYR A 713 -23.28 15.02 -3.87
CA TYR A 713 -22.89 13.96 -2.93
C TYR A 713 -24.03 13.66 -1.94
N TYR A 714 -24.59 14.69 -1.34
CA TYR A 714 -25.68 14.55 -0.36
C TYR A 714 -26.96 13.95 -0.97
N SER A 715 -27.27 14.29 -2.22
CA SER A 715 -28.41 13.69 -2.91
C SER A 715 -28.19 12.21 -3.26
N GLN A 716 -26.95 11.80 -3.52
CA GLN A 716 -26.59 10.40 -3.73
C GLN A 716 -26.60 9.63 -2.42
N LEU A 717 -26.09 10.23 -1.34
CA LEU A 717 -26.12 9.63 -0.01
C LEU A 717 -27.57 9.39 0.46
N ALA A 718 -28.46 10.38 0.24
CA ALA A 718 -29.89 10.26 0.57
C ALA A 718 -30.62 9.19 -0.28
N ARG A 719 -30.16 8.93 -1.50
CA ARG A 719 -30.70 7.88 -2.40
C ARG A 719 -30.09 6.52 -2.14
N ALA A 720 -28.96 6.45 -1.46
CA ALA A 720 -28.29 5.21 -1.13
C ALA A 720 -29.12 4.44 -0.09
N GLN A 721 -29.79 3.37 -0.53
CA GLN A 721 -30.64 2.51 0.33
C GLN A 721 -29.83 1.60 1.27
N SER A 722 -28.50 1.75 1.30
CA SER A 722 -27.60 0.97 2.16
C SER A 722 -26.62 1.91 2.86
N PRO A 723 -26.44 1.77 4.19
CA PRO A 723 -25.43 2.53 4.95
C PRO A 723 -24.00 2.29 4.50
N GLN A 724 -23.76 1.30 3.64
CA GLN A 724 -22.46 0.92 3.10
C GLN A 724 -22.28 1.29 1.61
N ALA A 725 -23.24 2.00 1.01
CA ALA A 725 -23.10 2.45 -0.38
C ALA A 725 -22.03 3.52 -0.45
N VAL A 726 -20.93 3.20 -1.12
CA VAL A 726 -19.91 4.18 -1.48
C VAL A 726 -20.51 5.06 -2.57
N VAL A 727 -20.71 6.33 -2.24
CA VAL A 727 -21.18 7.33 -3.22
C VAL A 727 -19.93 7.86 -3.91
N ASP A 728 -19.68 7.38 -5.12
CA ASP A 728 -18.56 7.82 -5.96
C ASP A 728 -18.98 9.10 -6.70
N VAL A 729 -18.75 10.26 -6.09
CA VAL A 729 -18.92 11.56 -6.72
C VAL A 729 -17.55 12.20 -6.89
N HIS A 730 -17.08 12.27 -8.12
CA HIS A 730 -15.78 12.87 -8.43
C HIS A 730 -15.79 14.38 -8.11
N ARG A 731 -14.78 14.83 -7.36
CA ARG A 731 -14.53 16.22 -7.00
C ARG A 731 -13.03 16.52 -7.09
N GLY A 732 -12.50 16.71 -8.28
CA GLY A 732 -11.13 17.16 -8.48
C GLY A 732 -10.96 18.59 -7.98
N LEU A 733 -10.10 18.82 -6.99
CA LEU A 733 -9.86 20.16 -6.45
C LEU A 733 -9.19 21.06 -7.50
N ILE A 734 -9.63 22.32 -7.58
CA ILE A 734 -9.01 23.34 -8.42
C ILE A 734 -8.09 24.20 -7.55
N GLY A 735 -6.81 24.16 -7.81
CA GLY A 735 -5.81 24.99 -7.12
C GLY A 735 -5.98 26.48 -7.44
N LYS A 736 -5.58 27.33 -6.48
CA LYS A 736 -5.75 28.79 -6.58
C LYS A 736 -5.06 29.39 -7.81
N ALA A 737 -3.86 28.91 -8.14
CA ALA A 737 -3.09 29.38 -9.31
C ALA A 737 -3.81 29.05 -10.63
N LEU A 738 -4.32 27.82 -10.78
CA LEU A 738 -5.08 27.40 -11.95
C LEU A 738 -6.39 28.20 -12.08
N ALA A 739 -7.11 28.39 -10.97
CA ALA A 739 -8.33 29.20 -10.93
C ALA A 739 -8.09 30.62 -11.42
N GLN A 740 -7.05 31.28 -10.89
CA GLN A 740 -6.69 32.66 -11.27
C GLN A 740 -6.21 32.80 -12.71
N ARG A 741 -5.49 31.79 -13.20
CA ARG A 741 -4.90 31.83 -14.55
C ARG A 741 -5.94 31.57 -15.64
N TRP A 742 -6.87 30.64 -15.42
CA TRP A 742 -7.69 30.09 -16.50
C TRP A 742 -9.20 30.28 -16.35
N PHE A 743 -9.75 30.30 -15.13
CA PHE A 743 -11.20 30.37 -14.91
C PHE A 743 -11.69 31.77 -14.55
N LEU A 744 -11.07 32.38 -13.55
CA LEU A 744 -11.54 33.69 -13.03
C LEU A 744 -11.42 34.86 -14.02
N PRO A 745 -10.50 34.87 -15.00
CA PRO A 745 -10.51 35.89 -16.06
C PRO A 745 -11.73 35.85 -16.95
N LEU A 746 -12.36 34.67 -17.08
CA LEU A 746 -13.61 34.49 -17.87
C LEU A 746 -14.85 34.96 -17.12
N ALA A 747 -14.81 35.06 -15.80
CA ALA A 747 -15.93 35.59 -15.00
C ALA A 747 -16.02 37.13 -15.17
N ARG A 748 -17.21 37.61 -15.48
CA ARG A 748 -17.50 39.05 -15.60
C ARG A 748 -17.52 39.74 -14.23
#